data_ce53c77c7c1c91c3f0a9f2b54ddb2f32
#
_entry.id   ce53c77c7c1c91c3f0a9f2b54ddb2f32
#
_cell.length_a   1.000
_cell.length_b   1.000
_cell.length_c   1.000
_cell.angle_alpha   90.00
_cell.angle_beta   90.00
_cell.angle_gamma   90.00
#
_symmetry.space_group_name_H-M   'P 1'
#
loop_
_entity.id
_entity.type
_entity.pdbx_description
1 polymer ?
#
loop_
_entity_poly.entity_id
_entity_poly.type
_entity_poly.pdbx_seq_one_letter_code
_entity_poly.pdbx_strand_id
1 'polypeptide(L)'
;MSETIIEKNLGDAIAPRYKMYALETLAERAIPDIRDGLKPVHLRILYCMYNDLNLTHSHKTIKSAKVSGAVMGSYHPHGDSYPTMVGMAQPWNMRYPIVEIQGNLGNIDGDPAAASRYTECRLTKYGEAMMADINKDVVDYRPTYDDTSREPVVAPGLIANALLNGCTGIACGFSTNTGFHNLTEVYNALDYILEESIKEDGEVNISHLSGIIKGPDFPTGGIIVNNNEWYKIFTEGKGKVVVRAKYEIIEEKKKTYIKITELPYGVNKLKLVNSIEDKMQKGVLTDIKEVIDASSEGNINIQIILKKSANPNLVLNNLLVKTDLQTNFNYNMVTLLDKQLSQSSIVDALYAFIEHGLDVIKRRTEYDADKVNHRIMILEGILKVLEDLDRTIEIVRTEDNPLEVLMNEYELEEEQAQYVLDMKLKRISNQDEEKVEAELSDLYEKLPKLLAIINDEKVTMQTLKEELFLIKDKFGDERRTEINIESTESIDEEDLIEEEDLVITITSEGNIKSVSASEYNVQKRNGKGNKGANTKENEEVVDLFSVRSKDDLLFITNTGRCHVLKAYKIQKVSRSGKGKNIVNYLKLDAGEHPVSTIATNVAENQDATLVLATKFGMIKRLKLSMLSSKYSYTKVAKLKEGDEFVKAMIGTDEDEVLLVSENGMYTRFSLSLVRPSGKTAIGVIGMKFKTIDDCLLTMTTIKDSDDLVIVSELGVGKKTSAAEYKASKSKGGKGFQIYKANARTGLVAACITVNDENLLITTANGSVIRLDSSNINKLSKTAMGVKLINLNEGDKVASVAKIVAEEGEIVESE
;
A
#
# COMPACT_ATOMS: atom_id res chain seq x y z
N MET A 1 -38.28 43.11 41.49
CA MET A 1 -38.24 41.92 40.65
C MET A 1 -37.22 40.98 41.30
N SER A 2 -37.64 39.82 41.80
CA SER A 2 -36.71 38.83 42.37
C SER A 2 -35.95 38.17 41.23
N GLU A 3 -34.65 38.35 41.17
CA GLU A 3 -33.82 37.59 40.25
C GLU A 3 -33.87 36.12 40.65
N THR A 4 -34.36 35.28 39.73
CA THR A 4 -34.33 33.84 39.89
C THR A 4 -33.01 33.35 39.34
N ILE A 5 -32.06 32.97 40.20
CA ILE A 5 -30.82 32.34 39.84
C ILE A 5 -31.13 30.85 39.54
N ILE A 6 -30.99 30.46 38.29
CA ILE A 6 -31.13 29.07 37.85
C ILE A 6 -29.72 28.46 37.81
N GLU A 7 -29.40 27.58 38.73
CA GLU A 7 -28.17 26.77 38.65
C GLU A 7 -28.34 25.73 37.52
N LYS A 8 -27.44 25.79 36.56
CA LYS A 8 -27.43 24.82 35.43
C LYS A 8 -26.03 24.21 35.36
N ASN A 9 -25.95 22.90 35.27
CA ASN A 9 -24.67 22.23 35.03
C ASN A 9 -24.06 22.71 33.71
N LEU A 10 -22.78 23.07 33.75
CA LEU A 10 -22.05 23.55 32.59
C LEU A 10 -22.13 22.56 31.39
N GLY A 11 -22.04 21.25 31.66
CA GLY A 11 -22.20 20.21 30.64
C GLY A 11 -23.55 20.25 29.96
N ASP A 12 -24.65 20.38 30.73
CA ASP A 12 -26.02 20.46 30.21
C ASP A 12 -26.30 21.77 29.43
N ALA A 13 -25.54 22.80 29.74
CA ALA A 13 -25.64 24.08 29.02
C ALA A 13 -24.84 24.10 27.71
N ILE A 14 -23.68 23.43 27.67
CA ILE A 14 -22.78 23.41 26.52
C ILE A 14 -23.17 22.32 25.52
N ALA A 15 -23.56 21.12 25.97
CA ALA A 15 -23.83 19.97 25.10
C ALA A 15 -24.85 20.27 23.97
N PRO A 16 -26.02 20.92 24.20
CA PRO A 16 -26.95 21.25 23.12
C PRO A 16 -26.37 22.25 22.12
N ARG A 17 -25.64 23.25 22.60
CA ARG A 17 -25.01 24.27 21.76
C ARG A 17 -23.88 23.73 20.92
N TYR A 18 -23.06 22.85 21.52
CA TYR A 18 -22.01 22.14 20.80
C TYR A 18 -22.57 21.20 19.74
N LYS A 19 -23.68 20.51 20.05
CA LYS A 19 -24.37 19.65 19.09
C LYS A 19 -24.85 20.45 17.88
N MET A 20 -25.45 21.62 18.08
CA MET A 20 -25.89 22.50 16.99
C MET A 20 -24.71 22.96 16.13
N TYR A 21 -23.64 23.46 16.78
CA TYR A 21 -22.41 23.85 16.10
C TYR A 21 -21.78 22.69 15.31
N ALA A 22 -21.72 21.50 15.90
CA ALA A 22 -21.19 20.30 15.25
C ALA A 22 -22.03 19.92 14.02
N LEU A 23 -23.36 19.92 14.12
CA LEU A 23 -24.27 19.63 13.00
C LEU A 23 -24.15 20.67 11.87
N GLU A 24 -24.06 21.95 12.20
CA GLU A 24 -23.86 23.00 11.22
C GLU A 24 -22.51 22.87 10.52
N THR A 25 -21.45 22.61 11.27
CA THR A 25 -20.10 22.39 10.70
C THR A 25 -20.05 21.14 9.81
N LEU A 26 -20.81 20.10 10.12
CA LEU A 26 -20.92 18.89 9.31
C LEU A 26 -21.67 19.19 8.01
N ALA A 27 -22.90 19.75 8.11
CA ALA A 27 -23.79 19.90 6.97
C ALA A 27 -23.43 21.08 6.06
N GLU A 28 -22.97 22.20 6.65
CA GLU A 28 -22.77 23.45 5.90
C GLU A 28 -21.31 23.72 5.50
N ARG A 29 -20.36 22.84 5.89
CA ARG A 29 -18.94 23.13 5.63
C ARG A 29 -18.10 21.96 5.16
N ALA A 30 -18.17 20.80 5.84
CA ALA A 30 -17.11 19.81 5.74
C ALA A 30 -17.44 18.58 4.90
N ILE A 31 -18.70 18.14 4.90
CA ILE A 31 -19.14 16.90 4.29
C ILE A 31 -19.87 17.20 2.98
N PRO A 32 -19.58 16.48 1.89
CA PRO A 32 -20.26 16.67 0.60
C PRO A 32 -21.63 16.00 0.57
N ASP A 33 -22.53 16.50 -0.29
CA ASP A 33 -23.75 15.81 -0.67
C ASP A 33 -23.41 14.60 -1.56
N ILE A 34 -24.09 13.48 -1.38
CA ILE A 34 -23.81 12.25 -2.13
C ILE A 34 -24.17 12.35 -3.61
N ARG A 35 -25.15 13.21 -3.95
CA ARG A 35 -25.68 13.38 -5.32
C ARG A 35 -24.69 14.09 -6.23
N ASP A 36 -24.08 15.18 -5.77
CA ASP A 36 -23.15 16.00 -6.58
C ASP A 36 -21.70 16.03 -6.09
N GLY A 37 -21.42 15.49 -4.89
CA GLY A 37 -20.07 15.45 -4.30
C GLY A 37 -19.51 16.81 -3.90
N LEU A 38 -20.33 17.86 -3.90
CA LEU A 38 -19.90 19.21 -3.59
C LEU A 38 -20.11 19.55 -2.12
N LYS A 39 -19.19 20.30 -1.56
CA LYS A 39 -19.43 21.03 -0.31
C LYS A 39 -20.19 22.32 -0.64
N PRO A 40 -20.91 22.91 0.32
CA PRO A 40 -21.66 24.14 0.07
C PRO A 40 -20.83 25.26 -0.56
N VAL A 41 -19.57 25.44 -0.15
CA VAL A 41 -18.70 26.47 -0.75
C VAL A 41 -18.40 26.21 -2.24
N HIS A 42 -18.23 24.93 -2.64
CA HIS A 42 -18.00 24.57 -4.04
C HIS A 42 -19.23 24.86 -4.89
N LEU A 43 -20.42 24.48 -4.40
CA LEU A 43 -21.69 24.74 -5.08
C LEU A 43 -21.96 26.23 -5.21
N ARG A 44 -21.72 27.04 -4.17
CA ARG A 44 -21.86 28.48 -4.16
C ARG A 44 -20.96 29.18 -5.19
N ILE A 45 -19.69 28.74 -5.29
CA ILE A 45 -18.75 29.22 -6.32
C ILE A 45 -19.29 28.88 -7.71
N LEU A 46 -19.69 27.65 -7.93
CA LEU A 46 -20.18 27.16 -9.21
C LEU A 46 -21.45 27.90 -9.65
N TYR A 47 -22.42 28.04 -8.72
CA TYR A 47 -23.66 28.72 -8.97
C TYR A 47 -23.46 30.21 -9.26
N CYS A 48 -22.65 30.91 -8.45
CA CYS A 48 -22.35 32.33 -8.69
C CYS A 48 -21.64 32.55 -10.04
N MET A 49 -20.69 31.70 -10.39
CA MET A 49 -20.01 31.80 -11.69
C MET A 49 -20.96 31.58 -12.86
N TYR A 50 -21.88 30.62 -12.76
CA TYR A 50 -22.78 30.24 -13.82
C TYR A 50 -23.96 31.24 -13.94
N ASN A 51 -24.67 31.42 -12.83
CA ASN A 51 -25.94 32.15 -12.81
C ASN A 51 -25.76 33.69 -12.78
N ASP A 52 -24.93 34.18 -11.84
CA ASP A 52 -24.85 35.65 -11.62
C ASP A 52 -23.83 36.29 -12.57
N LEU A 53 -22.73 35.64 -12.83
CA LEU A 53 -21.63 36.19 -13.61
C LEU A 53 -21.59 35.67 -15.05
N ASN A 54 -22.41 34.70 -15.40
CA ASN A 54 -22.49 34.09 -16.72
C ASN A 54 -21.12 33.71 -17.28
N LEU A 55 -20.27 33.09 -16.44
CA LEU A 55 -18.88 32.71 -16.76
C LEU A 55 -18.77 31.29 -17.33
N THR A 56 -19.56 30.97 -18.33
CA THR A 56 -19.47 29.69 -19.04
C THR A 56 -18.17 29.59 -19.84
N HIS A 57 -17.84 28.39 -20.31
CA HIS A 57 -16.61 28.14 -21.06
C HIS A 57 -16.48 29.00 -22.33
N SER A 58 -17.58 29.38 -22.94
CA SER A 58 -17.60 30.23 -24.14
C SER A 58 -17.31 31.69 -23.89
N HIS A 59 -17.42 32.15 -22.63
CA HIS A 59 -17.20 33.53 -22.25
C HIS A 59 -15.73 33.84 -21.95
N LYS A 60 -15.37 35.12 -21.98
CA LYS A 60 -14.02 35.57 -21.60
C LYS A 60 -13.83 35.41 -20.11
N THR A 61 -12.60 35.11 -19.70
CA THR A 61 -12.16 35.05 -18.29
C THR A 61 -12.29 36.45 -17.64
N ILE A 62 -12.57 36.46 -16.35
CA ILE A 62 -12.59 37.70 -15.54
C ILE A 62 -11.66 37.52 -14.33
N LYS A 63 -11.28 38.61 -13.66
CA LYS A 63 -10.43 38.56 -12.47
C LYS A 63 -11.04 37.66 -11.38
N SER A 64 -10.27 36.74 -10.87
CA SER A 64 -10.69 35.80 -9.82
C SER A 64 -11.14 36.53 -8.55
N ALA A 65 -10.57 37.70 -8.27
CA ALA A 65 -10.99 38.55 -7.17
C ALA A 65 -12.45 39.04 -7.29
N LYS A 66 -12.98 39.23 -8.52
CA LYS A 66 -14.37 39.60 -8.74
C LYS A 66 -15.30 38.45 -8.39
N VAL A 67 -14.94 37.22 -8.77
CA VAL A 67 -15.71 36.00 -8.43
C VAL A 67 -15.72 35.77 -6.92
N SER A 68 -14.53 35.78 -6.27
CA SER A 68 -14.45 35.60 -4.83
C SER A 68 -15.22 36.67 -4.06
N GLY A 69 -15.17 37.93 -4.51
CA GLY A 69 -15.97 39.01 -3.92
C GLY A 69 -17.48 38.82 -4.07
N ALA A 70 -17.97 38.39 -5.23
CA ALA A 70 -19.38 38.10 -5.46
C ALA A 70 -19.86 36.90 -4.60
N VAL A 71 -19.12 35.83 -4.56
CA VAL A 71 -19.43 34.64 -3.72
C VAL A 71 -19.49 35.00 -2.24
N MET A 72 -18.53 35.79 -1.75
CA MET A 72 -18.48 36.21 -0.36
C MET A 72 -19.63 37.17 -0.01
N GLY A 73 -19.99 38.08 -0.93
CA GLY A 73 -21.03 39.04 -0.71
C GLY A 73 -22.44 38.45 -0.73
N SER A 74 -22.70 37.44 -1.57
CA SER A 74 -24.07 36.94 -1.78
C SER A 74 -24.33 35.57 -1.14
N TYR A 75 -23.32 34.72 -1.00
CA TYR A 75 -23.55 33.30 -0.67
C TYR A 75 -22.71 32.76 0.50
N HIS A 76 -21.44 33.22 0.65
CA HIS A 76 -20.50 32.57 1.57
C HIS A 76 -19.82 33.55 2.52
N PRO A 77 -20.42 33.84 3.70
CA PRO A 77 -19.92 34.88 4.62
C PRO A 77 -18.66 34.47 5.42
N HIS A 78 -18.16 33.25 5.26
CA HIS A 78 -17.11 32.66 6.13
C HIS A 78 -15.68 32.98 5.67
N GLY A 79 -15.47 33.84 4.68
CA GLY A 79 -14.15 34.27 4.24
C GLY A 79 -13.92 34.16 2.73
N ASP A 80 -12.65 34.38 2.33
CA ASP A 80 -12.24 34.34 0.94
C ASP A 80 -12.39 32.94 0.32
N SER A 81 -13.20 32.83 -0.73
CA SER A 81 -13.43 31.59 -1.46
C SER A 81 -12.35 31.30 -2.52
N TYR A 82 -11.41 32.23 -2.74
CA TYR A 82 -10.37 32.07 -3.76
C TYR A 82 -9.49 30.82 -3.59
N PRO A 83 -8.98 30.47 -2.40
CA PRO A 83 -8.20 29.24 -2.23
C PRO A 83 -8.98 27.98 -2.62
N THR A 84 -10.27 27.93 -2.32
CA THR A 84 -11.15 26.82 -2.73
C THR A 84 -11.30 26.77 -4.24
N MET A 85 -11.54 27.91 -4.87
CA MET A 85 -11.67 28.02 -6.33
C MET A 85 -10.37 27.60 -7.05
N VAL A 86 -9.21 27.96 -6.50
CA VAL A 86 -7.91 27.47 -6.99
C VAL A 86 -7.83 25.95 -6.90
N GLY A 87 -8.23 25.36 -5.77
CA GLY A 87 -8.27 23.90 -5.61
C GLY A 87 -9.16 23.21 -6.65
N MET A 88 -10.29 23.85 -7.04
CA MET A 88 -11.20 23.34 -8.09
C MET A 88 -10.61 23.42 -9.51
N ALA A 89 -9.51 24.17 -9.70
CA ALA A 89 -8.83 24.36 -10.97
C ALA A 89 -7.52 23.57 -11.12
N GLN A 90 -6.96 23.06 -10.01
CA GLN A 90 -5.65 22.40 -10.03
C GLN A 90 -5.75 20.97 -10.59
N PRO A 91 -5.04 20.63 -11.69
CA PRO A 91 -5.12 19.31 -12.33
C PRO A 91 -4.45 18.18 -11.53
N TRP A 92 -3.66 18.50 -10.51
CA TRP A 92 -3.09 17.51 -9.57
C TRP A 92 -3.97 17.29 -8.33
N ASN A 93 -5.01 18.12 -8.15
CA ASN A 93 -5.97 18.05 -7.04
C ASN A 93 -7.33 17.53 -7.50
N MET A 94 -7.76 17.86 -8.72
CA MET A 94 -9.01 17.43 -9.35
C MET A 94 -8.73 16.50 -10.53
N ARG A 95 -9.42 15.35 -10.58
CA ARG A 95 -9.34 14.45 -11.73
C ARG A 95 -10.00 15.09 -12.97
N TYR A 96 -11.08 15.81 -12.75
CA TYR A 96 -11.83 16.62 -13.72
C TYR A 96 -12.01 18.04 -13.17
N PRO A 97 -11.12 18.97 -13.53
CA PRO A 97 -11.19 20.36 -13.05
C PRO A 97 -12.52 21.04 -13.40
N ILE A 98 -13.13 21.68 -12.42
CA ILE A 98 -14.43 22.38 -12.54
C ILE A 98 -14.25 23.82 -13.02
N VAL A 99 -13.16 24.46 -12.58
CA VAL A 99 -12.83 25.84 -12.89
C VAL A 99 -11.57 25.89 -13.76
N GLU A 100 -11.54 26.75 -14.74
CA GLU A 100 -10.35 27.13 -15.51
C GLU A 100 -9.81 28.44 -14.97
N ILE A 101 -8.57 28.46 -14.54
CA ILE A 101 -7.88 29.67 -14.07
C ILE A 101 -6.64 29.91 -14.93
N GLN A 102 -6.53 31.15 -15.45
CA GLN A 102 -5.33 31.62 -16.15
C GLN A 102 -4.42 32.37 -15.18
N GLY A 103 -3.16 31.97 -15.12
CA GLY A 103 -2.14 32.50 -14.22
C GLY A 103 -1.46 31.41 -13.40
N ASN A 104 -0.71 31.79 -12.38
CA ASN A 104 -0.01 30.85 -11.51
C ASN A 104 -1.00 30.26 -10.48
N LEU A 105 -1.22 28.94 -10.58
CA LEU A 105 -2.07 28.13 -9.67
C LEU A 105 -1.32 27.47 -8.51
N GLY A 106 -0.02 27.79 -8.36
CA GLY A 106 0.88 26.98 -7.54
C GLY A 106 1.40 25.76 -8.32
N ASN A 107 2.01 24.83 -7.61
CA ASN A 107 2.55 23.61 -8.18
C ASN A 107 2.50 22.43 -7.20
N ILE A 108 2.96 21.26 -7.64
CA ILE A 108 3.03 20.03 -6.84
C ILE A 108 4.12 20.08 -5.75
N ASP A 109 5.00 21.08 -5.77
CA ASP A 109 5.99 21.36 -4.73
C ASP A 109 5.40 22.09 -3.52
N GLY A 110 4.16 22.55 -3.67
CA GLY A 110 3.41 23.24 -2.63
C GLY A 110 3.62 24.76 -2.64
N ASP A 111 4.14 25.32 -3.72
CA ASP A 111 4.14 26.75 -3.90
C ASP A 111 2.71 27.30 -3.97
N PRO A 112 2.43 28.43 -3.32
CA PRO A 112 1.10 29.01 -3.32
C PRO A 112 0.71 29.58 -4.70
N ALA A 113 -0.59 29.58 -4.98
CA ALA A 113 -1.10 30.30 -6.14
C ALA A 113 -0.85 31.82 -6.03
N ALA A 114 -0.78 32.48 -7.16
CA ALA A 114 -0.74 33.94 -7.22
C ALA A 114 -2.02 34.54 -6.58
N ALA A 115 -1.93 35.76 -6.04
CA ALA A 115 -3.11 36.42 -5.46
C ALA A 115 -4.22 36.62 -6.50
N SER A 116 -5.48 36.57 -6.05
CA SER A 116 -6.70 36.61 -6.89
C SER A 116 -6.80 37.78 -7.87
N ARG A 117 -6.13 38.90 -7.57
CA ARG A 117 -6.04 40.08 -8.46
C ARG A 117 -5.19 39.87 -9.72
N TYR A 118 -4.31 38.85 -9.72
CA TYR A 118 -3.43 38.51 -10.86
C TYR A 118 -3.99 37.43 -11.74
N THR A 119 -4.85 36.59 -11.22
CA THR A 119 -5.43 35.46 -11.96
C THR A 119 -6.79 35.80 -12.56
N GLU A 120 -7.18 35.08 -13.60
CA GLU A 120 -8.49 35.22 -14.24
C GLU A 120 -9.13 33.81 -14.36
N CYS A 121 -10.45 33.75 -14.24
CA CYS A 121 -11.15 32.46 -14.20
C CYS A 121 -12.43 32.46 -15.01
N ARG A 122 -12.87 31.25 -15.36
CA ARG A 122 -14.20 30.89 -15.91
C ARG A 122 -14.49 29.42 -15.61
N LEU A 123 -15.69 28.94 -15.89
CA LEU A 123 -15.99 27.52 -15.80
C LEU A 123 -15.32 26.71 -16.93
N THR A 124 -14.94 25.48 -16.65
CA THR A 124 -14.63 24.50 -17.68
C THR A 124 -15.91 24.00 -18.33
N LYS A 125 -15.81 23.27 -19.45
CA LYS A 125 -16.98 22.59 -20.04
C LYS A 125 -17.61 21.60 -19.07
N TYR A 126 -16.79 20.96 -18.22
CA TYR A 126 -17.24 20.04 -17.18
C TYR A 126 -18.01 20.79 -16.07
N GLY A 127 -17.46 21.90 -15.56
CA GLY A 127 -18.14 22.75 -14.57
C GLY A 127 -19.44 23.37 -15.10
N GLU A 128 -19.49 23.76 -16.37
CA GLU A 128 -20.69 24.24 -17.03
C GLU A 128 -21.77 23.15 -17.11
N ALA A 129 -21.38 21.90 -17.46
CA ALA A 129 -22.30 20.77 -17.51
C ALA A 129 -22.89 20.38 -16.14
N MET A 130 -22.19 20.66 -15.03
CA MET A 130 -22.73 20.46 -13.68
C MET A 130 -23.90 21.39 -13.36
N MET A 131 -24.05 22.52 -14.06
CA MET A 131 -25.10 23.51 -13.84
C MET A 131 -26.15 23.51 -14.95
N ALA A 132 -26.13 22.51 -15.83
CA ALA A 132 -27.08 22.38 -16.91
C ALA A 132 -28.54 22.43 -16.38
N ASP A 133 -29.40 23.10 -17.10
CA ASP A 133 -30.84 23.21 -16.80
C ASP A 133 -31.22 23.84 -15.45
N ILE A 134 -30.28 24.45 -14.69
CA ILE A 134 -30.57 25.11 -13.39
C ILE A 134 -31.74 26.11 -13.44
N ASN A 135 -32.00 26.72 -14.59
CA ASN A 135 -33.05 27.70 -14.82
C ASN A 135 -34.44 27.09 -15.11
N LYS A 136 -34.58 25.75 -15.01
CA LYS A 136 -35.85 25.03 -15.30
C LYS A 136 -36.48 24.43 -14.03
N ASP A 137 -36.19 24.96 -12.86
CA ASP A 137 -36.72 24.49 -11.56
C ASP A 137 -36.47 23.01 -11.27
N VAL A 138 -35.30 22.48 -11.69
CA VAL A 138 -34.94 21.09 -11.63
C VAL A 138 -34.39 20.63 -10.28
N VAL A 139 -34.09 21.55 -9.35
CA VAL A 139 -33.60 21.27 -7.99
C VAL A 139 -34.25 22.22 -7.00
N ASP A 140 -34.24 21.86 -5.73
CA ASP A 140 -34.75 22.69 -4.67
C ASP A 140 -33.80 23.85 -4.36
N TYR A 141 -34.39 24.97 -3.91
CA TYR A 141 -33.66 26.16 -3.50
C TYR A 141 -33.89 26.44 -2.02
N ARG A 142 -32.86 26.97 -1.37
CA ARG A 142 -32.92 27.46 -0.01
C ARG A 142 -32.54 28.96 0.05
N PRO A 143 -32.99 29.72 1.09
CA PRO A 143 -32.53 31.08 1.26
C PRO A 143 -31.02 31.15 1.51
N THR A 144 -30.40 32.27 1.08
CA THR A 144 -29.01 32.59 1.42
C THR A 144 -28.92 33.00 2.90
N TYR A 145 -27.68 33.14 3.43
CA TYR A 145 -27.43 33.47 4.84
C TYR A 145 -28.08 34.76 5.33
N ASP A 146 -28.42 35.69 4.46
CA ASP A 146 -29.01 37.00 4.74
C ASP A 146 -30.48 37.11 4.26
N ASP A 147 -31.07 36.00 3.80
CA ASP A 147 -32.43 35.93 3.25
C ASP A 147 -32.71 36.87 2.08
N THR A 148 -31.68 37.45 1.45
CA THR A 148 -31.85 38.37 0.33
C THR A 148 -31.97 37.67 -1.03
N SER A 149 -31.54 36.42 -1.15
CA SER A 149 -31.51 35.63 -2.38
C SER A 149 -31.75 34.15 -2.10
N ARG A 150 -31.65 33.32 -3.11
CA ARG A 150 -31.76 31.87 -3.00
C ARG A 150 -30.57 31.19 -3.63
N GLU A 151 -30.15 30.06 -3.06
CA GLU A 151 -29.11 29.17 -3.60
C GLU A 151 -29.66 27.77 -3.80
N PRO A 152 -29.21 27.00 -4.81
CA PRO A 152 -29.63 25.61 -5.00
C PRO A 152 -29.12 24.75 -3.86
N VAL A 153 -29.85 23.67 -3.54
CA VAL A 153 -29.46 22.69 -2.52
C VAL A 153 -28.39 21.73 -3.08
N VAL A 154 -28.47 21.40 -4.37
CA VAL A 154 -27.61 20.47 -5.09
C VAL A 154 -27.44 20.93 -6.54
N ALA A 155 -26.34 20.54 -7.19
CA ALA A 155 -26.13 20.81 -8.61
C ALA A 155 -27.02 19.91 -9.48
N PRO A 156 -27.69 20.46 -10.52
CA PRO A 156 -28.65 19.70 -11.34
C PRO A 156 -28.01 18.83 -12.42
N GLY A 157 -26.76 19.08 -12.78
CA GLY A 157 -26.14 18.45 -13.94
C GLY A 157 -25.93 16.95 -13.77
N LEU A 158 -26.12 16.23 -14.85
CA LEU A 158 -25.97 14.76 -14.89
C LEU A 158 -24.48 14.33 -14.86
N ILE A 159 -23.72 14.89 -13.94
CA ILE A 159 -22.29 14.63 -13.71
C ILE A 159 -22.11 13.96 -12.36
N ALA A 160 -21.72 12.69 -12.35
CA ALA A 160 -21.49 11.89 -11.14
C ALA A 160 -20.25 12.34 -10.34
N ASN A 161 -20.14 13.65 -10.05
CA ASN A 161 -18.94 14.27 -9.51
C ASN A 161 -18.55 13.72 -8.13
N ALA A 162 -19.49 13.22 -7.32
CA ALA A 162 -19.23 12.56 -6.04
C ALA A 162 -18.29 11.35 -6.17
N LEU A 163 -18.33 10.68 -7.32
CA LEU A 163 -17.45 9.55 -7.64
C LEU A 163 -16.24 9.97 -8.47
N LEU A 164 -16.35 11.00 -9.30
CA LEU A 164 -15.31 11.39 -10.26
C LEU A 164 -14.20 12.23 -9.62
N ASN A 165 -14.56 13.21 -8.81
CA ASN A 165 -13.63 14.08 -8.10
C ASN A 165 -13.71 13.78 -6.60
N GLY A 166 -12.75 13.13 -6.04
CA GLY A 166 -12.75 12.80 -4.61
C GLY A 166 -12.96 14.02 -3.71
N CYS A 167 -13.37 13.77 -2.50
CA CYS A 167 -13.59 14.81 -1.49
C CYS A 167 -12.93 14.42 -0.17
N THR A 168 -12.18 15.35 0.42
CA THR A 168 -11.62 15.21 1.76
C THR A 168 -12.23 16.25 2.67
N GLY A 169 -12.77 15.86 3.83
CA GLY A 169 -13.36 16.76 4.81
C GLY A 169 -13.12 16.31 6.24
N ILE A 170 -12.91 17.28 7.12
CA ILE A 170 -12.72 17.03 8.56
C ILE A 170 -13.73 17.90 9.31
N ALA A 171 -14.52 17.29 10.18
CA ALA A 171 -15.51 17.94 11.01
C ALA A 171 -15.48 17.42 12.44
N CYS A 172 -16.36 17.90 13.31
CA CYS A 172 -16.44 17.47 14.69
C CYS A 172 -16.87 16.00 14.80
N GLY A 173 -15.92 15.11 15.12
CA GLY A 173 -16.18 13.68 15.30
C GLY A 173 -16.29 12.85 14.02
N PHE A 174 -16.26 13.47 12.84
CA PHE A 174 -16.35 12.80 11.55
C PHE A 174 -15.29 13.31 10.57
N SER A 175 -14.87 12.44 9.69
CA SER A 175 -14.05 12.79 8.54
C SER A 175 -14.54 12.04 7.31
N THR A 176 -14.41 12.65 6.14
CA THR A 176 -14.66 11.99 4.87
C THR A 176 -13.40 12.00 4.02
N ASN A 177 -13.17 10.94 3.29
CA ASN A 177 -12.12 10.83 2.28
C ASN A 177 -12.61 9.89 1.19
N THR A 178 -13.15 10.46 0.11
CA THR A 178 -13.66 9.73 -1.05
C THR A 178 -12.60 9.70 -2.15
N GLY A 179 -12.50 8.60 -2.86
CA GLY A 179 -11.53 8.46 -3.96
C GLY A 179 -12.03 9.09 -5.26
N PHE A 180 -11.14 9.20 -6.19
CA PHE A 180 -11.38 9.62 -7.57
C PHE A 180 -11.62 8.39 -8.43
N HIS A 181 -12.50 8.48 -9.43
CA HIS A 181 -12.71 7.36 -10.34
C HIS A 181 -12.72 7.83 -11.79
N ASN A 182 -12.46 6.91 -12.69
CA ASN A 182 -12.49 7.18 -14.13
C ASN A 182 -13.92 7.36 -14.61
N LEU A 183 -14.19 8.42 -15.38
CA LEU A 183 -15.52 8.77 -15.88
C LEU A 183 -16.11 7.63 -16.73
N THR A 184 -15.34 7.09 -17.66
CA THR A 184 -15.79 5.99 -18.52
C THR A 184 -16.22 4.77 -17.72
N GLU A 185 -15.46 4.40 -16.65
CA GLU A 185 -15.80 3.27 -15.77
C GLU A 185 -17.08 3.55 -14.98
N VAL A 186 -17.23 4.74 -14.40
CA VAL A 186 -18.41 5.13 -13.62
C VAL A 186 -19.66 5.14 -14.49
N TYR A 187 -19.59 5.74 -15.69
CA TYR A 187 -20.73 5.80 -16.59
C TYR A 187 -21.08 4.43 -17.22
N ASN A 188 -20.12 3.54 -17.39
CA ASN A 188 -20.40 2.15 -17.76
C ASN A 188 -21.13 1.40 -16.64
N ALA A 189 -20.80 1.70 -15.37
CA ALA A 189 -21.50 1.12 -14.22
C ALA A 189 -22.95 1.65 -14.11
N LEU A 190 -23.15 2.96 -14.32
CA LEU A 190 -24.49 3.57 -14.37
C LEU A 190 -25.32 2.99 -15.52
N ASP A 191 -24.75 2.85 -16.69
CA ASP A 191 -25.38 2.24 -17.87
C ASP A 191 -25.84 0.80 -17.58
N TYR A 192 -24.98 -0.01 -16.92
CA TYR A 192 -25.32 -1.36 -16.51
C TYR A 192 -26.48 -1.39 -15.51
N ILE A 193 -26.48 -0.52 -14.49
CA ILE A 193 -27.56 -0.45 -13.51
C ILE A 193 -28.89 -0.12 -14.20
N LEU A 194 -28.90 0.93 -15.07
CA LEU A 194 -30.10 1.34 -15.79
C LEU A 194 -30.59 0.25 -16.73
N GLU A 195 -29.68 -0.42 -17.44
CA GLU A 195 -30.06 -1.53 -18.33
C GLU A 195 -30.74 -2.68 -17.60
N GLU A 196 -30.18 -3.11 -16.44
CA GLU A 196 -30.81 -4.15 -15.61
C GLU A 196 -32.13 -3.65 -15.01
N SER A 197 -32.24 -2.39 -14.58
CA SER A 197 -33.46 -1.83 -14.01
C SER A 197 -34.62 -1.70 -14.99
N ILE A 198 -34.35 -1.51 -16.28
CA ILE A 198 -35.38 -1.42 -17.33
C ILE A 198 -35.96 -2.81 -17.68
N LYS A 199 -35.21 -3.90 -17.49
CA LYS A 199 -35.65 -5.28 -17.74
C LYS A 199 -36.72 -5.71 -16.73
N GLU A 200 -37.66 -6.54 -17.13
CA GLU A 200 -38.73 -7.04 -16.24
C GLU A 200 -38.22 -7.90 -15.08
N ASP A 201 -37.19 -8.73 -15.32
CA ASP A 201 -36.56 -9.63 -14.35
C ASP A 201 -35.07 -9.30 -14.15
N GLY A 202 -34.69 -8.06 -14.37
CA GLY A 202 -33.28 -7.63 -14.24
C GLY A 202 -32.83 -7.55 -12.79
N GLU A 203 -31.67 -8.08 -12.46
CA GLU A 203 -31.05 -8.03 -11.16
C GLU A 203 -29.62 -7.47 -11.26
N VAL A 204 -29.33 -6.42 -10.50
CA VAL A 204 -28.02 -5.78 -10.51
C VAL A 204 -27.02 -6.61 -9.72
N ASN A 205 -25.97 -7.11 -10.39
CA ASN A 205 -24.91 -7.87 -9.75
C ASN A 205 -23.79 -6.94 -9.27
N ILE A 206 -23.67 -6.79 -7.95
CA ILE A 206 -22.68 -5.91 -7.32
C ILE A 206 -21.24 -6.38 -7.59
N SER A 207 -20.99 -7.68 -7.67
CA SER A 207 -19.65 -8.19 -8.03
C SER A 207 -19.26 -7.81 -9.46
N HIS A 208 -20.22 -7.80 -10.38
CA HIS A 208 -19.98 -7.34 -11.74
C HIS A 208 -19.69 -5.83 -11.76
N LEU A 209 -20.47 -5.03 -11.04
CA LEU A 209 -20.24 -3.58 -10.91
C LEU A 209 -18.84 -3.27 -10.39
N SER A 210 -18.38 -4.00 -9.35
CA SER A 210 -17.03 -3.81 -8.80
C SER A 210 -15.92 -4.18 -9.77
N GLY A 211 -16.23 -4.96 -10.80
CA GLY A 211 -15.33 -5.27 -11.93
C GLY A 211 -15.31 -4.18 -13.02
N ILE A 212 -16.41 -3.45 -13.18
CA ILE A 212 -16.49 -2.30 -14.11
C ILE A 212 -15.67 -1.13 -13.59
N ILE A 213 -15.90 -0.72 -12.34
CA ILE A 213 -15.09 0.29 -11.64
C ILE A 213 -13.94 -0.45 -10.95
N LYS A 214 -12.78 -0.48 -11.57
CA LYS A 214 -11.64 -1.33 -11.18
C LYS A 214 -10.90 -0.85 -9.95
N GLY A 215 -11.07 0.40 -9.56
CA GLY A 215 -10.37 1.05 -8.46
C GLY A 215 -10.31 2.57 -8.62
N PRO A 216 -9.67 3.29 -7.69
CA PRO A 216 -9.50 4.73 -7.84
C PRO A 216 -8.66 5.09 -9.06
N ASP A 217 -8.90 6.29 -9.60
CA ASP A 217 -8.18 6.89 -10.72
C ASP A 217 -7.71 8.29 -10.34
N PHE A 218 -6.50 8.38 -9.76
CA PHE A 218 -5.99 9.61 -9.17
C PHE A 218 -5.56 10.64 -10.21
N PRO A 219 -5.71 11.94 -9.92
CA PRO A 219 -5.27 13.02 -10.80
C PRO A 219 -3.78 12.93 -11.17
N THR A 220 -2.94 12.49 -10.23
CA THR A 220 -1.48 12.38 -10.36
C THR A 220 -1.00 11.05 -10.94
N GLY A 221 -1.91 10.13 -11.31
CA GLY A 221 -1.57 8.81 -11.82
C GLY A 221 -1.08 7.86 -10.72
N GLY A 222 0.10 7.26 -10.92
CA GLY A 222 0.66 6.25 -10.03
C GLY A 222 0.17 4.83 -10.32
N ILE A 223 0.58 3.88 -9.48
CA ILE A 223 0.29 2.45 -9.64
C ILE A 223 -0.40 1.93 -8.38
N ILE A 224 -1.56 1.32 -8.53
CA ILE A 224 -2.21 0.56 -7.45
C ILE A 224 -1.60 -0.84 -7.40
N VAL A 225 -0.95 -1.15 -6.28
CA VAL A 225 -0.25 -2.44 -6.09
C VAL A 225 -0.97 -3.38 -5.13
N ASN A 226 -1.91 -2.89 -4.33
CA ASN A 226 -2.75 -3.72 -3.48
C ASN A 226 -4.17 -3.16 -3.46
N ASN A 227 -5.11 -3.97 -3.91
CA ASN A 227 -6.54 -3.67 -4.02
C ASN A 227 -7.41 -4.74 -3.32
N ASN A 228 -6.85 -5.48 -2.37
CA ASN A 228 -7.55 -6.61 -1.71
C ASN A 228 -8.81 -6.17 -0.96
N GLU A 229 -8.87 -4.92 -0.51
CA GLU A 229 -10.04 -4.36 0.17
C GLU A 229 -11.03 -3.68 -0.80
N TRP A 230 -10.82 -3.76 -2.14
CA TRP A 230 -11.64 -3.04 -3.11
C TRP A 230 -13.12 -3.38 -3.03
N TYR A 231 -13.46 -4.66 -2.99
CA TYR A 231 -14.86 -5.08 -2.87
C TYR A 231 -15.51 -4.52 -1.59
N LYS A 232 -14.78 -4.50 -0.49
CA LYS A 232 -15.23 -3.89 0.78
C LYS A 232 -15.40 -2.37 0.64
N ILE A 233 -14.44 -1.69 0.02
CA ILE A 233 -14.57 -0.25 -0.28
C ILE A 233 -15.79 0.00 -1.14
N PHE A 234 -16.00 -0.83 -2.16
CA PHE A 234 -17.11 -0.71 -3.10
C PHE A 234 -18.47 -0.87 -2.43
N THR A 235 -18.61 -1.77 -1.44
CA THR A 235 -19.87 -2.09 -0.75
C THR A 235 -20.06 -1.39 0.59
N GLU A 236 -18.99 -0.98 1.28
CA GLU A 236 -19.05 -0.36 2.61
C GLU A 236 -18.48 1.08 2.64
N GLY A 237 -17.85 1.54 1.57
CA GLY A 237 -17.23 2.87 1.49
C GLY A 237 -16.02 3.06 2.40
N LYS A 238 -15.43 1.97 2.93
CA LYS A 238 -14.33 2.03 3.89
C LYS A 238 -13.29 0.96 3.66
N GLY A 239 -12.01 1.37 3.62
CA GLY A 239 -10.87 0.47 3.41
C GLY A 239 -9.66 1.22 2.92
N LYS A 240 -8.60 0.49 2.57
CA LYS A 240 -7.34 1.08 2.08
C LYS A 240 -6.93 0.50 0.73
N VAL A 241 -6.30 1.35 -0.06
CA VAL A 241 -5.64 0.99 -1.32
C VAL A 241 -4.19 1.45 -1.23
N VAL A 242 -3.25 0.60 -1.63
CA VAL A 242 -1.83 0.95 -1.66
C VAL A 242 -1.47 1.53 -3.02
N VAL A 243 -0.98 2.76 -3.00
CA VAL A 243 -0.60 3.51 -4.21
C VAL A 243 0.91 3.73 -4.22
N ARG A 244 1.53 3.42 -5.32
CA ARG A 244 2.97 3.52 -5.55
C ARG A 244 3.26 4.54 -6.65
N ALA A 245 4.37 5.26 -6.53
CA ALA A 245 4.91 6.11 -7.59
C ALA A 245 5.20 5.28 -8.85
N LYS A 246 5.05 5.88 -10.02
CA LYS A 246 5.50 5.26 -11.27
C LYS A 246 6.99 5.51 -11.45
N TYR A 247 7.72 4.44 -11.71
CA TYR A 247 9.17 4.49 -11.79
C TYR A 247 9.70 3.62 -12.93
N GLU A 248 10.92 3.95 -13.35
CA GLU A 248 11.70 3.18 -14.32
C GLU A 248 13.14 3.05 -13.80
N ILE A 249 13.71 1.85 -13.86
CA ILE A 249 15.13 1.63 -13.59
C ILE A 249 15.88 1.77 -14.91
N ILE A 250 16.77 2.73 -14.99
CA ILE A 250 17.54 3.05 -16.21
C ILE A 250 19.02 2.76 -15.95
N GLU A 251 19.58 1.86 -16.77
CA GLU A 251 20.99 1.50 -16.75
C GLU A 251 21.70 2.10 -17.96
N GLU A 252 22.53 3.10 -17.73
CA GLU A 252 23.39 3.71 -18.73
C GLU A 252 24.84 3.24 -18.53
N LYS A 253 25.67 3.28 -19.58
CA LYS A 253 27.07 2.83 -19.55
C LYS A 253 27.93 3.39 -18.38
N LYS A 254 27.53 4.50 -17.76
CA LYS A 254 28.28 5.17 -16.69
C LYS A 254 27.51 5.35 -15.38
N LYS A 255 26.20 5.18 -15.38
CA LYS A 255 25.33 5.40 -14.20
C LYS A 255 24.07 4.55 -14.27
N THR A 256 23.66 4.06 -13.14
CA THR A 256 22.32 3.47 -12.93
C THR A 256 21.50 4.43 -12.08
N TYR A 257 20.25 4.68 -12.46
CA TYR A 257 19.37 5.54 -11.70
C TYR A 257 17.92 5.08 -11.77
N ILE A 258 17.15 5.40 -10.72
CA ILE A 258 15.71 5.20 -10.67
C ILE A 258 15.07 6.53 -11.05
N LYS A 259 14.29 6.53 -12.12
CA LYS A 259 13.54 7.69 -12.61
C LYS A 259 12.10 7.58 -12.13
N ILE A 260 11.61 8.60 -11.40
CA ILE A 260 10.23 8.72 -10.96
C ILE A 260 9.49 9.66 -11.90
N THR A 261 8.36 9.22 -12.46
CA THR A 261 7.56 9.98 -13.44
C THR A 261 6.19 10.38 -12.90
N GLU A 262 5.64 9.66 -11.92
CA GLU A 262 4.38 9.97 -11.28
C GLU A 262 4.49 9.73 -9.78
N LEU A 263 3.76 10.52 -8.97
CA LEU A 263 3.74 10.40 -7.52
C LEU A 263 2.36 9.96 -7.01
N PRO A 264 2.29 9.26 -5.86
CA PRO A 264 1.02 8.98 -5.21
C PRO A 264 0.27 10.28 -4.91
N TYR A 265 -1.06 10.23 -5.00
CA TYR A 265 -1.91 11.40 -4.73
C TYR A 265 -1.65 12.00 -3.35
N GLY A 266 -1.57 13.32 -3.30
CA GLY A 266 -1.33 14.09 -2.08
C GLY A 266 0.13 14.18 -1.63
N VAL A 267 1.05 13.51 -2.31
CA VAL A 267 2.49 13.60 -2.01
C VAL A 267 3.06 14.90 -2.57
N ASN A 268 3.66 15.70 -1.68
CA ASN A 268 4.40 16.91 -2.05
C ASN A 268 5.81 16.52 -2.55
N LYS A 269 6.13 16.88 -3.79
CA LYS A 269 7.38 16.48 -4.46
C LYS A 269 8.62 16.99 -3.73
N LEU A 270 8.66 18.26 -3.34
CA LEU A 270 9.81 18.87 -2.64
C LEU A 270 10.04 18.21 -1.27
N LYS A 271 8.97 17.96 -0.50
CA LYS A 271 9.08 17.27 0.80
C LYS A 271 9.59 15.83 0.63
N LEU A 272 9.18 15.15 -0.43
CA LEU A 272 9.66 13.81 -0.73
C LEU A 272 11.16 13.80 -1.04
N VAL A 273 11.64 14.69 -1.92
CA VAL A 273 13.07 14.83 -2.27
C VAL A 273 13.89 15.11 -1.03
N ASN A 274 13.50 16.12 -0.23
CA ASN A 274 14.17 16.47 1.02
C ASN A 274 14.19 15.30 2.04
N SER A 275 13.11 14.53 2.11
CA SER A 275 13.02 13.33 2.97
C SER A 275 13.99 12.24 2.54
N ILE A 276 14.16 12.04 1.23
CA ILE A 276 15.13 11.06 0.70
C ILE A 276 16.55 11.51 1.05
N GLU A 277 16.89 12.78 0.83
CA GLU A 277 18.21 13.34 1.14
C GLU A 277 18.54 13.28 2.64
N ASP A 278 17.60 13.62 3.50
CA ASP A 278 17.76 13.51 4.95
C ASP A 278 18.03 12.05 5.39
N LYS A 279 17.32 11.07 4.81
CA LYS A 279 17.55 9.65 5.06
C LYS A 279 18.88 9.14 4.51
N MET A 280 19.38 9.71 3.41
CA MET A 280 20.73 9.45 2.91
C MET A 280 21.79 9.96 3.89
N GLN A 281 21.64 11.19 4.38
CA GLN A 281 22.58 11.78 5.36
C GLN A 281 22.60 11.02 6.69
N LYS A 282 21.44 10.51 7.13
CA LYS A 282 21.30 9.68 8.34
C LYS A 282 21.76 8.22 8.15
N GLY A 283 22.21 7.84 6.94
CA GLY A 283 22.67 6.48 6.66
C GLY A 283 21.55 5.42 6.63
N VAL A 284 20.29 5.84 6.49
CA VAL A 284 19.13 4.93 6.35
C VAL A 284 19.00 4.44 4.90
N LEU A 285 19.42 5.27 3.94
CA LEU A 285 19.48 4.96 2.50
C LEU A 285 20.94 5.07 2.06
N THR A 286 21.69 3.95 2.05
CA THR A 286 23.14 3.94 1.93
C THR A 286 23.65 3.93 0.49
N ASP A 287 22.89 3.35 -0.46
CA ASP A 287 23.36 3.05 -1.82
C ASP A 287 22.97 4.07 -2.87
N ILE A 288 22.40 5.19 -2.42
CA ILE A 288 22.10 6.33 -3.25
C ILE A 288 23.32 7.28 -3.24
N LYS A 289 23.69 7.76 -4.42
CA LYS A 289 24.77 8.73 -4.60
C LYS A 289 24.26 10.16 -4.48
N GLU A 290 23.18 10.48 -5.22
CA GLU A 290 22.56 11.81 -5.25
C GLU A 290 21.13 11.72 -5.76
N VAL A 291 20.31 12.72 -5.46
CA VAL A 291 18.94 12.89 -5.97
C VAL A 291 18.90 14.16 -6.79
N ILE A 292 18.36 14.08 -8.00
CA ILE A 292 18.25 15.23 -8.92
C ILE A 292 16.77 15.40 -9.26
N ASP A 293 16.22 16.56 -8.97
CA ASP A 293 14.91 16.97 -9.49
C ASP A 293 15.10 17.66 -10.84
N ALA A 294 14.80 16.94 -11.90
CA ALA A 294 14.83 17.41 -13.28
C ALA A 294 13.43 17.65 -13.84
N SER A 295 12.44 17.85 -12.96
CA SER A 295 11.06 18.11 -13.34
C SER A 295 10.92 19.44 -14.06
N SER A 296 10.00 19.51 -15.03
CA SER A 296 9.63 20.73 -15.75
C SER A 296 8.10 20.90 -15.72
N GLU A 297 7.58 22.02 -16.16
CA GLU A 297 6.14 22.29 -16.14
C GLU A 297 5.29 21.09 -16.60
N GLY A 298 4.49 20.56 -15.70
CA GLY A 298 3.57 19.44 -15.96
C GLY A 298 4.19 18.05 -16.00
N ASN A 299 5.54 17.90 -15.95
CA ASN A 299 6.22 16.60 -15.99
C ASN A 299 7.09 16.38 -14.77
N ILE A 300 6.82 15.34 -14.02
CA ILE A 300 7.66 14.89 -12.90
C ILE A 300 8.83 14.07 -13.46
N ASN A 301 10.05 14.41 -13.05
CA ASN A 301 11.26 13.69 -13.41
C ASN A 301 12.27 13.78 -12.25
N ILE A 302 12.09 12.91 -11.25
CA ILE A 302 13.05 12.80 -10.15
C ILE A 302 14.00 11.65 -10.48
N GLN A 303 15.30 11.92 -10.51
CA GLN A 303 16.35 10.94 -10.79
C GLN A 303 17.12 10.61 -9.52
N ILE A 304 17.00 9.38 -9.04
CA ILE A 304 17.73 8.85 -7.88
C ILE A 304 18.93 8.07 -8.40
N ILE A 305 20.10 8.69 -8.36
CA ILE A 305 21.34 8.13 -8.91
C ILE A 305 21.95 7.19 -7.89
N LEU A 306 22.24 5.96 -8.32
CA LEU A 306 22.77 4.90 -7.47
C LEU A 306 24.30 4.88 -7.45
N LYS A 307 24.90 4.32 -6.40
CA LYS A 307 26.32 3.96 -6.37
C LYS A 307 26.59 2.79 -7.32
N LYS A 308 27.81 2.65 -7.79
CA LYS A 308 28.18 1.61 -8.79
C LYS A 308 27.96 0.17 -8.31
N SER A 309 28.09 -0.07 -7.00
CA SER A 309 27.89 -1.39 -6.36
C SER A 309 26.46 -1.63 -5.90
N ALA A 310 25.57 -0.67 -6.05
CA ALA A 310 24.21 -0.77 -5.53
C ALA A 310 23.36 -1.75 -6.35
N ASN A 311 22.56 -2.55 -5.66
CA ASN A 311 21.50 -3.35 -6.27
C ASN A 311 20.25 -2.46 -6.47
N PRO A 312 19.83 -2.16 -7.72
CA PRO A 312 18.75 -1.22 -7.98
C PRO A 312 17.41 -1.65 -7.35
N ASN A 313 17.09 -2.93 -7.37
CA ASN A 313 15.83 -3.46 -6.81
C ASN A 313 15.81 -3.34 -5.28
N LEU A 314 16.93 -3.61 -4.62
CA LEU A 314 17.05 -3.45 -3.17
C LEU A 314 16.89 -1.98 -2.75
N VAL A 315 17.53 -1.06 -3.49
CA VAL A 315 17.37 0.39 -3.23
C VAL A 315 15.94 0.83 -3.46
N LEU A 316 15.31 0.37 -4.54
CA LEU A 316 13.91 0.65 -4.84
C LEU A 316 12.99 0.19 -3.71
N ASN A 317 13.13 -1.07 -3.24
CA ASN A 317 12.34 -1.60 -2.15
C ASN A 317 12.51 -0.76 -0.87
N ASN A 318 13.74 -0.39 -0.55
CA ASN A 318 14.02 0.51 0.58
C ASN A 318 13.36 1.89 0.43
N LEU A 319 13.38 2.46 -0.77
CA LEU A 319 12.71 3.72 -1.07
C LEU A 319 11.19 3.61 -0.89
N LEU A 320 10.57 2.56 -1.42
CA LEU A 320 9.12 2.33 -1.33
C LEU A 320 8.65 2.15 0.11
N VAL A 321 9.42 1.46 0.95
CA VAL A 321 9.05 1.21 2.36
C VAL A 321 9.38 2.40 3.27
N LYS A 322 10.47 3.12 2.98
CA LYS A 322 10.97 4.16 3.90
C LYS A 322 10.57 5.58 3.50
N THR A 323 9.92 5.80 2.36
CA THR A 323 9.53 7.12 1.86
C THR A 323 8.11 7.14 1.33
N ASP A 324 7.58 8.31 1.02
CA ASP A 324 6.24 8.49 0.47
C ASP A 324 6.13 8.13 -1.04
N LEU A 325 7.12 7.42 -1.61
CA LEU A 325 7.00 6.80 -2.93
C LEU A 325 5.97 5.67 -2.96
N GLN A 326 5.59 5.14 -1.81
CA GLN A 326 4.44 4.27 -1.63
C GLN A 326 3.64 4.75 -0.43
N THR A 327 2.32 4.96 -0.63
CA THR A 327 1.42 5.46 0.41
C THR A 327 0.13 4.65 0.44
N ASN A 328 -0.60 4.76 1.55
CA ASN A 328 -1.93 4.18 1.67
C ASN A 328 -2.98 5.28 1.43
N PHE A 329 -3.88 5.08 0.48
CA PHE A 329 -5.08 5.88 0.36
C PHE A 329 -6.19 5.21 1.16
N ASN A 330 -6.65 5.88 2.22
CA ASN A 330 -7.67 5.33 3.12
C ASN A 330 -9.04 5.90 2.73
N TYR A 331 -9.91 5.04 2.19
CA TYR A 331 -11.30 5.39 1.96
C TYR A 331 -12.07 5.49 3.28
N ASN A 332 -12.86 6.52 3.40
CA ASN A 332 -13.85 6.70 4.45
C ASN A 332 -14.96 7.58 3.87
N MET A 333 -15.87 6.97 3.13
CA MET A 333 -16.91 7.69 2.38
C MET A 333 -18.07 8.04 3.29
N VAL A 334 -17.97 9.20 3.95
CA VAL A 334 -19.05 9.80 4.75
C VAL A 334 -19.66 10.93 3.93
N THR A 335 -20.97 10.90 3.71
CA THR A 335 -21.68 11.85 2.87
C THR A 335 -22.97 12.32 3.53
N LEU A 336 -23.58 13.34 2.94
CA LEU A 336 -24.89 13.85 3.31
C LEU A 336 -25.91 13.49 2.24
N LEU A 337 -27.10 13.09 2.67
CA LEU A 337 -28.30 13.06 1.85
C LEU A 337 -29.42 13.71 2.68
N ASP A 338 -30.02 14.79 2.14
CA ASP A 338 -31.08 15.56 2.81
C ASP A 338 -30.73 15.95 4.26
N LYS A 339 -29.47 16.42 4.45
CA LYS A 339 -28.86 16.81 5.73
C LYS A 339 -28.66 15.65 6.72
N GLN A 340 -28.90 14.40 6.32
CA GLN A 340 -28.61 13.23 7.13
C GLN A 340 -27.20 12.70 6.80
N LEU A 341 -26.41 12.47 7.84
CA LEU A 341 -25.06 11.93 7.71
C LEU A 341 -25.11 10.42 7.66
N SER A 342 -24.46 9.83 6.65
CA SER A 342 -24.32 8.39 6.52
C SER A 342 -22.91 7.96 6.12
N GLN A 343 -22.53 6.74 6.54
CA GLN A 343 -21.43 6.02 5.91
C GLN A 343 -21.97 5.44 4.62
N SER A 344 -21.52 5.97 3.48
CA SER A 344 -22.01 5.58 2.16
C SER A 344 -20.97 4.71 1.45
N SER A 345 -21.43 3.89 0.54
CA SER A 345 -20.62 3.07 -0.36
C SER A 345 -20.56 3.68 -1.77
N ILE A 346 -19.73 3.10 -2.65
CA ILE A 346 -19.74 3.47 -4.07
C ILE A 346 -21.07 3.07 -4.69
N VAL A 347 -21.65 1.94 -4.27
CA VAL A 347 -22.98 1.48 -4.69
C VAL A 347 -24.05 2.50 -4.33
N ASP A 348 -24.04 2.99 -3.07
CA ASP A 348 -25.01 4.00 -2.61
C ASP A 348 -24.88 5.29 -3.43
N ALA A 349 -23.66 5.72 -3.77
CA ALA A 349 -23.46 6.91 -4.59
C ALA A 349 -23.94 6.74 -6.04
N LEU A 350 -23.79 5.54 -6.63
CA LEU A 350 -24.33 5.24 -7.96
C LEU A 350 -25.85 5.32 -7.96
N TYR A 351 -26.52 4.72 -6.98
CA TYR A 351 -27.97 4.78 -6.87
C TYR A 351 -28.49 6.18 -6.54
N ALA A 352 -27.86 6.89 -5.60
CA ALA A 352 -28.25 8.27 -5.27
C ALA A 352 -28.11 9.22 -6.48
N PHE A 353 -27.10 8.98 -7.33
CA PHE A 353 -26.93 9.74 -8.57
C PHE A 353 -28.01 9.40 -9.60
N ILE A 354 -28.40 8.12 -9.75
CA ILE A 354 -29.50 7.72 -10.64
C ILE A 354 -30.82 8.32 -10.18
N GLU A 355 -31.16 8.20 -8.90
CA GLU A 355 -32.38 8.80 -8.33
C GLU A 355 -32.43 10.32 -8.57
N HIS A 356 -31.33 11.00 -8.27
CA HIS A 356 -31.22 12.43 -8.55
C HIS A 356 -31.38 12.76 -10.04
N GLY A 357 -30.74 11.97 -10.93
CA GLY A 357 -30.85 12.17 -12.37
C GLY A 357 -32.29 11.96 -12.90
N LEU A 358 -33.01 10.97 -12.37
CA LEU A 358 -34.40 10.72 -12.72
C LEU A 358 -35.29 11.91 -12.27
N ASP A 359 -35.11 12.42 -11.05
CA ASP A 359 -35.84 13.59 -10.54
C ASP A 359 -35.58 14.84 -11.41
N VAL A 360 -34.31 15.12 -11.73
CA VAL A 360 -33.92 16.24 -12.60
C VAL A 360 -34.56 16.11 -13.98
N ILE A 361 -34.53 14.93 -14.61
CA ILE A 361 -35.14 14.73 -15.93
C ILE A 361 -36.66 14.95 -15.85
N LYS A 362 -37.33 14.38 -14.83
CA LYS A 362 -38.77 14.53 -14.65
C LYS A 362 -39.14 16.00 -14.48
N ARG A 363 -38.57 16.71 -13.54
CA ARG A 363 -38.83 18.14 -13.27
C ARG A 363 -38.52 19.03 -14.48
N ARG A 364 -37.41 18.77 -15.17
CA ARG A 364 -37.06 19.45 -16.42
C ARG A 364 -38.11 19.22 -17.49
N THR A 365 -38.57 17.98 -17.63
CA THR A 365 -39.56 17.62 -18.66
C THR A 365 -40.93 18.17 -18.31
N GLU A 366 -41.33 18.23 -17.03
CA GLU A 366 -42.53 18.91 -16.58
C GLU A 366 -42.50 20.41 -16.95
N TYR A 367 -41.40 21.10 -16.63
CA TYR A 367 -41.20 22.48 -17.01
C TYR A 367 -41.26 22.71 -18.53
N ASP A 368 -40.63 21.84 -19.32
CA ASP A 368 -40.66 21.94 -20.77
C ASP A 368 -42.06 21.60 -21.32
N ALA A 369 -42.78 20.64 -20.73
CA ALA A 369 -44.17 20.33 -21.10
C ALA A 369 -45.12 21.46 -20.79
N ASP A 370 -44.99 22.10 -19.64
CA ASP A 370 -45.79 23.27 -19.28
C ASP A 370 -45.57 24.44 -20.26
N LYS A 371 -44.33 24.68 -20.66
CA LYS A 371 -44.03 25.69 -21.69
C LYS A 371 -44.65 25.35 -23.06
N VAL A 372 -44.59 24.06 -23.44
CA VAL A 372 -45.18 23.56 -24.69
C VAL A 372 -46.70 23.70 -24.61
N ASN A 373 -47.34 23.30 -23.52
CA ASN A 373 -48.77 23.47 -23.29
C ASN A 373 -49.19 24.93 -23.34
N HIS A 374 -48.49 25.79 -22.62
CA HIS A 374 -48.75 27.21 -22.65
C HIS A 374 -48.61 27.80 -24.08
N ARG A 375 -47.60 27.38 -24.84
CA ARG A 375 -47.41 27.82 -26.22
C ARG A 375 -48.50 27.29 -27.14
N ILE A 376 -48.95 26.05 -27.00
CA ILE A 376 -50.11 25.48 -27.72
C ILE A 376 -51.36 26.32 -27.44
N MET A 377 -51.68 26.58 -26.16
CA MET A 377 -52.81 27.38 -25.73
C MET A 377 -52.81 28.78 -26.42
N ILE A 378 -51.65 29.47 -26.43
CA ILE A 378 -51.53 30.75 -27.12
C ILE A 378 -51.74 30.65 -28.64
N LEU A 379 -51.13 29.62 -29.28
CA LEU A 379 -51.27 29.41 -30.71
C LEU A 379 -52.69 29.05 -31.17
N GLU A 380 -53.39 28.20 -30.38
CA GLU A 380 -54.81 27.89 -30.61
C GLU A 380 -55.68 29.17 -30.56
N GLY A 381 -55.42 30.06 -29.59
CA GLY A 381 -56.10 31.32 -29.51
C GLY A 381 -55.85 32.26 -30.71
N ILE A 382 -54.60 32.25 -31.17
CA ILE A 382 -54.22 32.98 -32.40
C ILE A 382 -54.96 32.44 -33.62
N LEU A 383 -55.01 31.12 -33.83
CA LEU A 383 -55.71 30.49 -34.96
C LEU A 383 -57.18 30.84 -34.99
N LYS A 384 -57.91 30.73 -33.85
CA LYS A 384 -59.35 31.13 -33.78
C LYS A 384 -59.59 32.57 -34.23
N VAL A 385 -58.70 33.47 -33.91
CA VAL A 385 -58.80 34.89 -34.25
C VAL A 385 -58.36 35.13 -35.71
N LEU A 386 -57.45 34.37 -36.28
CA LEU A 386 -57.02 34.46 -37.67
C LEU A 386 -58.11 33.97 -38.64
N GLU A 387 -58.95 32.99 -38.24
CA GLU A 387 -60.08 32.50 -39.03
C GLU A 387 -61.13 33.64 -39.33
N ASP A 388 -61.32 34.61 -38.43
CA ASP A 388 -62.21 35.80 -38.66
C ASP A 388 -61.51 37.11 -38.30
N LEU A 389 -60.51 37.40 -39.08
CA LEU A 389 -59.61 38.50 -38.87
C LEU A 389 -60.32 39.86 -38.98
N ASP A 390 -61.25 40.02 -39.96
CA ASP A 390 -62.00 41.32 -40.16
C ASP A 390 -62.81 41.62 -38.92
N ARG A 391 -63.45 40.68 -38.33
CA ARG A 391 -64.21 40.79 -37.08
C ARG A 391 -63.32 41.11 -35.90
N THR A 392 -62.18 40.47 -35.79
CA THR A 392 -61.21 40.74 -34.76
C THR A 392 -60.71 42.21 -34.83
N ILE A 393 -60.38 42.69 -35.99
CA ILE A 393 -59.97 44.11 -36.21
C ILE A 393 -61.08 45.06 -35.84
N GLU A 394 -62.34 44.77 -36.19
CA GLU A 394 -63.48 45.54 -35.80
C GLU A 394 -63.62 45.61 -34.28
N ILE A 395 -63.58 44.49 -33.56
CA ILE A 395 -63.63 44.45 -32.10
C ILE A 395 -62.58 45.38 -31.48
N VAL A 396 -61.29 45.19 -31.87
CA VAL A 396 -60.18 45.99 -31.35
C VAL A 396 -60.30 47.49 -31.62
N ARG A 397 -61.01 47.86 -32.70
CA ARG A 397 -61.19 49.29 -33.07
C ARG A 397 -62.43 49.98 -32.47
N THR A 398 -63.50 49.19 -32.21
CA THR A 398 -64.78 49.76 -31.90
C THR A 398 -65.30 49.53 -30.49
N GLU A 399 -64.83 48.46 -29.85
CA GLU A 399 -65.30 48.10 -28.50
C GLU A 399 -64.57 48.84 -27.39
N ASP A 400 -65.29 49.23 -26.32
CA ASP A 400 -64.69 49.90 -25.17
C ASP A 400 -63.89 48.98 -24.32
N ASN A 401 -64.20 47.64 -24.32
CA ASN A 401 -63.44 46.64 -23.63
C ASN A 401 -63.16 45.40 -24.58
N PRO A 402 -62.23 45.59 -25.51
CA PRO A 402 -61.95 44.57 -26.53
C PRO A 402 -61.48 43.24 -25.95
N LEU A 403 -60.81 43.17 -24.78
CA LEU A 403 -60.38 42.01 -24.10
C LEU A 403 -61.57 41.09 -23.77
N GLU A 404 -62.54 41.59 -23.08
CA GLU A 404 -63.74 40.83 -22.66
C GLU A 404 -64.61 40.43 -23.86
N VAL A 405 -64.70 41.18 -24.92
CA VAL A 405 -65.41 40.82 -26.12
C VAL A 405 -64.69 39.70 -26.88
N LEU A 406 -63.37 39.77 -27.02
CA LEU A 406 -62.57 38.67 -27.65
C LEU A 406 -62.68 37.38 -26.84
N MET A 407 -62.64 37.46 -25.51
CA MET A 407 -62.84 36.27 -24.66
C MET A 407 -64.16 35.57 -24.88
N ASN A 408 -65.24 36.35 -24.94
CA ASN A 408 -66.61 35.86 -25.11
C ASN A 408 -66.88 35.36 -26.51
N GLU A 409 -66.43 36.04 -27.55
CA GLU A 409 -66.80 35.79 -28.93
C GLU A 409 -65.99 34.57 -29.51
N TYR A 410 -64.70 34.44 -29.12
CA TYR A 410 -63.84 33.34 -29.59
C TYR A 410 -63.63 32.29 -28.52
N GLU A 411 -64.31 32.33 -27.37
CA GLU A 411 -64.08 31.46 -26.25
C GLU A 411 -62.59 31.37 -25.90
N LEU A 412 -61.95 32.53 -25.68
CA LEU A 412 -60.54 32.62 -25.34
C LEU A 412 -60.35 32.78 -23.83
N GLU A 413 -59.26 32.24 -23.31
CA GLU A 413 -58.75 32.58 -21.98
C GLU A 413 -58.19 34.01 -21.97
N GLU A 414 -58.20 34.68 -20.81
CA GLU A 414 -57.74 36.09 -20.67
C GLU A 414 -56.31 36.25 -21.25
N GLU A 415 -55.40 35.32 -21.02
CA GLU A 415 -54.02 35.35 -21.52
C GLU A 415 -53.94 35.24 -23.07
N GLN A 416 -54.79 34.41 -23.68
CA GLN A 416 -54.93 34.30 -25.14
C GLN A 416 -55.41 35.62 -25.73
N ALA A 417 -56.48 36.18 -25.18
CA ALA A 417 -57.06 37.45 -25.63
C ALA A 417 -56.06 38.62 -25.46
N GLN A 418 -55.34 38.65 -24.33
CA GLN A 418 -54.32 39.69 -24.14
C GLN A 418 -53.17 39.55 -25.15
N TYR A 419 -52.72 38.29 -25.45
CA TYR A 419 -51.68 38.06 -26.46
C TYR A 419 -52.14 38.53 -27.86
N VAL A 420 -53.36 38.26 -28.20
CA VAL A 420 -53.97 38.75 -29.46
C VAL A 420 -53.97 40.31 -29.53
N LEU A 421 -54.32 40.99 -28.46
CA LEU A 421 -54.28 42.45 -28.37
C LEU A 421 -52.88 43.04 -28.53
N ASP A 422 -51.88 42.33 -27.99
CA ASP A 422 -50.45 42.72 -28.07
C ASP A 422 -49.78 42.36 -29.39
N MET A 423 -50.53 41.66 -30.30
CA MET A 423 -49.99 41.16 -31.56
C MET A 423 -49.72 42.28 -32.54
N LYS A 424 -48.53 42.26 -33.16
CA LYS A 424 -48.17 43.29 -34.17
C LYS A 424 -48.91 43.02 -35.47
N LEU A 425 -49.51 44.09 -36.06
CA LEU A 425 -50.21 44.02 -37.36
C LEU A 425 -49.44 43.31 -38.51
N LYS A 426 -48.12 43.27 -38.45
CA LYS A 426 -47.29 42.59 -39.41
C LYS A 426 -47.41 41.01 -39.34
N ARG A 427 -47.98 40.49 -38.28
CA ARG A 427 -48.15 39.00 -38.08
C ARG A 427 -49.55 38.56 -38.54
N ILE A 428 -50.25 39.35 -39.30
CA ILE A 428 -51.62 39.11 -39.73
C ILE A 428 -51.63 38.85 -41.27
N SER A 429 -50.98 37.77 -41.70
CA SER A 429 -50.99 37.38 -43.13
C SER A 429 -51.22 35.91 -43.25
N ASN A 430 -51.86 35.46 -44.37
CA ASN A 430 -52.04 33.99 -44.63
C ASN A 430 -50.73 33.20 -44.56
N GLN A 431 -49.59 33.84 -44.77
CA GLN A 431 -48.26 33.22 -44.66
C GLN A 431 -47.83 33.01 -43.20
N ASP A 432 -48.44 33.77 -42.28
CA ASP A 432 -48.21 33.62 -40.85
C ASP A 432 -49.15 32.58 -40.21
N GLU A 433 -50.35 32.35 -40.78
CA GLU A 433 -51.28 31.28 -40.44
C GLU A 433 -50.65 29.90 -40.70
N GLU A 434 -50.12 29.64 -41.92
CA GLU A 434 -49.39 28.41 -42.24
C GLU A 434 -48.22 28.14 -41.30
N LYS A 435 -47.50 29.15 -40.80
CA LYS A 435 -46.41 29.03 -39.84
C LYS A 435 -46.91 28.68 -38.43
N VAL A 436 -48.03 29.27 -38.03
CA VAL A 436 -48.67 28.97 -36.74
C VAL A 436 -49.18 27.53 -36.72
N GLU A 437 -49.85 27.10 -37.83
CA GLU A 437 -50.28 25.68 -37.97
C GLU A 437 -49.11 24.71 -37.95
N ALA A 438 -48.01 25.02 -38.66
CA ALA A 438 -46.82 24.18 -38.66
C ALA A 438 -46.18 24.11 -37.25
N GLU A 439 -46.01 25.26 -36.55
CA GLU A 439 -45.50 25.30 -35.18
C GLU A 439 -46.42 24.51 -34.23
N LEU A 440 -47.72 24.65 -34.36
CA LEU A 440 -48.70 23.91 -33.56
C LEU A 440 -48.62 22.40 -33.79
N SER A 441 -48.53 21.97 -35.04
CA SER A 441 -48.32 20.56 -35.41
C SER A 441 -47.04 19.97 -34.75
N ASP A 442 -45.91 20.69 -34.83
CA ASP A 442 -44.65 20.27 -34.20
C ASP A 442 -44.77 20.17 -32.67
N LEU A 443 -45.51 21.11 -32.04
CA LEU A 443 -45.75 21.08 -30.59
C LEU A 443 -46.66 19.90 -30.19
N TYR A 444 -47.67 19.59 -30.94
CA TYR A 444 -48.54 18.42 -30.73
C TYR A 444 -47.81 17.08 -30.90
N GLU A 445 -46.81 17.03 -31.77
CA GLU A 445 -45.92 15.84 -31.83
C GLU A 445 -44.96 15.78 -30.65
N LYS A 446 -44.49 16.90 -30.13
CA LYS A 446 -43.54 16.99 -29.02
C LYS A 446 -44.17 16.69 -27.67
N LEU A 447 -45.36 17.20 -27.42
CA LEU A 447 -46.03 17.09 -26.13
C LEU A 447 -46.25 15.65 -25.63
N PRO A 448 -46.74 14.68 -26.46
CA PRO A 448 -46.90 13.28 -26.04
C PRO A 448 -45.58 12.64 -25.67
N LYS A 449 -44.47 13.00 -26.32
CA LYS A 449 -43.13 12.48 -26.00
C LYS A 449 -42.69 12.96 -24.63
N LEU A 450 -42.92 14.25 -24.30
CA LEU A 450 -42.64 14.81 -22.98
C LEU A 450 -43.51 14.14 -21.89
N LEU A 451 -44.79 13.97 -22.16
CA LEU A 451 -45.72 13.29 -21.24
C LEU A 451 -45.38 11.83 -21.03
N ALA A 452 -44.87 11.14 -22.02
CA ALA A 452 -44.37 9.76 -21.90
C ALA A 452 -43.18 9.66 -20.93
N ILE A 453 -42.24 10.61 -20.98
CA ILE A 453 -41.10 10.69 -20.07
C ILE A 453 -41.59 10.93 -18.62
N ILE A 454 -42.61 11.78 -18.42
CA ILE A 454 -43.12 12.12 -17.08
C ILE A 454 -43.88 10.95 -16.45
N ASN A 455 -44.67 10.24 -17.24
CA ASN A 455 -45.64 9.24 -16.75
C ASN A 455 -45.13 7.79 -16.75
N ASP A 456 -44.07 7.49 -17.49
CA ASP A 456 -43.48 6.13 -17.57
C ASP A 456 -42.04 6.15 -17.08
N GLU A 457 -41.80 5.52 -15.92
CA GLU A 457 -40.48 5.45 -15.28
C GLU A 457 -39.45 4.76 -16.16
N LYS A 458 -39.84 3.75 -16.95
CA LYS A 458 -38.92 3.10 -17.89
C LYS A 458 -38.46 4.03 -19.00
N VAL A 459 -39.37 4.91 -19.49
CA VAL A 459 -39.02 5.92 -20.49
C VAL A 459 -38.11 6.99 -19.89
N THR A 460 -38.34 7.37 -18.63
CA THR A 460 -37.46 8.29 -17.90
C THR A 460 -36.06 7.69 -17.74
N MET A 461 -35.95 6.42 -17.33
CA MET A 461 -34.67 5.68 -17.21
C MET A 461 -33.95 5.59 -18.56
N GLN A 462 -34.69 5.30 -19.64
CA GLN A 462 -34.11 5.22 -20.98
C GLN A 462 -33.57 6.61 -21.42
N THR A 463 -34.33 7.68 -21.13
CA THR A 463 -33.88 9.06 -21.42
C THR A 463 -32.60 9.39 -20.63
N LEU A 464 -32.55 9.04 -19.33
CA LEU A 464 -31.34 9.22 -18.51
C LEU A 464 -30.16 8.45 -19.13
N LYS A 465 -30.35 7.19 -19.51
CA LYS A 465 -29.32 6.36 -20.13
C LYS A 465 -28.74 6.99 -21.40
N GLU A 466 -29.58 7.54 -22.27
CA GLU A 466 -29.17 8.22 -23.51
C GLU A 466 -28.36 9.49 -23.21
N GLU A 467 -28.79 10.30 -22.24
CA GLU A 467 -28.06 11.50 -21.84
C GLU A 467 -26.71 11.19 -21.17
N LEU A 468 -26.67 10.18 -20.31
CA LEU A 468 -25.41 9.71 -19.72
C LEU A 468 -24.42 9.22 -20.77
N PHE A 469 -24.92 8.55 -21.82
CA PHE A 469 -24.08 8.16 -22.96
C PHE A 469 -23.42 9.36 -23.64
N LEU A 470 -24.19 10.44 -23.89
CA LEU A 470 -23.67 11.69 -24.48
C LEU A 470 -22.61 12.34 -23.59
N ILE A 471 -22.79 12.31 -22.27
CA ILE A 471 -21.81 12.84 -21.32
C ILE A 471 -20.54 12.00 -21.34
N LYS A 472 -20.67 10.68 -21.34
CA LYS A 472 -19.54 9.75 -21.48
C LYS A 472 -18.76 9.99 -22.77
N ASP A 473 -19.43 10.18 -23.90
CA ASP A 473 -18.80 10.47 -25.19
C ASP A 473 -18.03 11.81 -25.16
N LYS A 474 -18.59 12.82 -24.49
CA LYS A 474 -18.04 14.18 -24.44
C LYS A 474 -16.85 14.32 -23.49
N PHE A 475 -16.86 13.64 -22.34
CA PHE A 475 -15.91 13.85 -21.24
C PHE A 475 -15.12 12.60 -20.87
N GLY A 476 -15.43 11.42 -21.44
CA GLY A 476 -14.73 10.16 -21.18
C GLY A 476 -13.28 10.24 -21.60
N ASP A 477 -12.42 9.68 -20.77
CA ASP A 477 -10.99 9.59 -21.01
C ASP A 477 -10.43 8.25 -20.52
N GLU A 478 -9.16 8.01 -20.83
CA GLU A 478 -8.44 6.84 -20.34
C GLU A 478 -8.06 7.00 -18.87
N ARG A 479 -7.92 5.86 -18.20
CA ARG A 479 -7.44 5.78 -16.82
C ARG A 479 -6.00 6.33 -16.73
N ARG A 480 -5.72 7.15 -15.71
CA ARG A 480 -4.38 7.66 -15.40
C ARG A 480 -3.63 6.72 -14.45
N THR A 481 -4.32 6.21 -13.43
CA THR A 481 -3.70 5.33 -12.42
C THR A 481 -3.67 3.89 -12.95
N GLU A 482 -2.49 3.31 -13.04
CA GLU A 482 -2.27 1.92 -13.43
C GLU A 482 -2.69 0.97 -12.30
N ILE A 483 -3.26 -0.19 -12.65
CA ILE A 483 -3.58 -1.24 -11.67
C ILE A 483 -2.69 -2.44 -11.99
N ASN A 484 -1.74 -2.72 -11.09
CA ASN A 484 -0.84 -3.85 -11.20
C ASN A 484 -0.98 -4.75 -9.96
N ILE A 485 -1.90 -5.73 -10.04
CA ILE A 485 -2.22 -6.65 -8.94
C ILE A 485 -1.14 -7.76 -8.82
N GLU A 486 -0.36 -8.03 -9.87
CA GLU A 486 0.68 -9.06 -9.87
C GLU A 486 1.88 -8.69 -8.96
N SER A 487 2.03 -7.42 -8.62
CA SER A 487 3.05 -6.93 -7.70
C SER A 487 2.63 -6.99 -6.22
N THR A 488 1.62 -7.79 -5.87
CA THR A 488 1.03 -7.88 -4.51
C THR A 488 1.90 -8.60 -3.49
N GLU A 489 3.12 -8.97 -3.80
CA GLU A 489 4.07 -9.32 -2.75
C GLU A 489 4.30 -8.07 -1.90
N SER A 490 3.77 -8.09 -0.68
CA SER A 490 4.17 -7.13 0.34
C SER A 490 5.70 -7.19 0.38
N ILE A 491 6.36 -6.04 0.23
CA ILE A 491 7.81 -5.98 0.41
C ILE A 491 8.06 -6.42 1.85
N ASP A 492 8.53 -7.66 2.01
CA ASP A 492 8.86 -8.21 3.31
C ASP A 492 10.16 -7.58 3.83
N GLU A 493 10.34 -7.57 5.14
CA GLU A 493 11.55 -7.07 5.78
C GLU A 493 12.81 -7.72 5.18
N GLU A 494 12.69 -8.95 4.70
CA GLU A 494 13.74 -9.73 4.06
C GLU A 494 14.14 -9.19 2.68
N ASP A 495 13.21 -8.59 1.93
CA ASP A 495 13.47 -7.95 0.63
C ASP A 495 14.29 -6.66 0.74
N LEU A 496 14.39 -6.13 1.95
CA LEU A 496 15.16 -4.90 2.26
C LEU A 496 16.60 -5.21 2.69
N ILE A 497 16.97 -6.49 2.80
CA ILE A 497 18.25 -6.93 3.33
C ILE A 497 19.15 -7.39 2.17
N GLU A 498 20.35 -6.84 2.14
CA GLU A 498 21.41 -7.28 1.22
C GLU A 498 21.86 -8.70 1.59
N GLU A 499 22.05 -9.54 0.58
CA GLU A 499 22.58 -10.87 0.78
C GLU A 499 24.10 -10.78 0.91
N GLU A 500 24.61 -11.08 2.09
CA GLU A 500 26.04 -11.09 2.41
C GLU A 500 26.39 -12.25 3.34
N ASP A 501 27.65 -12.68 3.31
CA ASP A 501 28.16 -13.65 4.24
C ASP A 501 28.54 -13.00 5.58
N LEU A 502 27.97 -13.51 6.65
CA LEU A 502 28.17 -13.07 8.01
C LEU A 502 28.88 -14.16 8.84
N VAL A 503 29.73 -13.74 9.75
CA VAL A 503 30.27 -14.59 10.80
C VAL A 503 29.54 -14.28 12.10
N ILE A 504 28.83 -15.26 12.62
CA ILE A 504 28.15 -15.21 13.92
C ILE A 504 29.09 -15.69 15.01
N THR A 505 29.19 -14.94 16.08
CA THR A 505 29.96 -15.31 17.29
C THR A 505 29.05 -15.34 18.48
N ILE A 506 29.13 -16.44 19.28
CA ILE A 506 28.38 -16.61 20.54
C ILE A 506 29.37 -16.85 21.66
N THR A 507 29.22 -16.15 22.79
CA THR A 507 30.08 -16.27 23.97
C THR A 507 29.41 -17.05 25.10
N SER A 508 30.21 -17.51 26.07
CA SER A 508 29.74 -18.24 27.25
C SER A 508 28.77 -17.44 28.13
N GLU A 509 28.84 -16.10 28.09
CA GLU A 509 27.87 -15.21 28.75
C GLU A 509 26.57 -15.03 27.91
N GLY A 510 26.46 -15.69 26.77
CA GLY A 510 25.30 -15.59 25.87
C GLY A 510 25.25 -14.32 25.04
N ASN A 511 26.38 -13.62 24.85
CA ASN A 511 26.43 -12.50 23.92
C ASN A 511 26.57 -13.01 22.48
N ILE A 512 25.76 -12.47 21.55
CA ILE A 512 25.76 -12.82 20.13
C ILE A 512 26.00 -11.56 19.30
N LYS A 513 26.78 -11.70 18.25
CA LYS A 513 27.05 -10.65 17.27
C LYS A 513 27.22 -11.20 15.87
N SER A 514 27.02 -10.37 14.86
CA SER A 514 27.38 -10.65 13.47
C SER A 514 28.46 -9.69 12.98
N VAL A 515 29.37 -10.19 12.16
CA VAL A 515 30.46 -9.43 11.52
C VAL A 515 30.49 -9.85 10.06
N SER A 516 30.74 -8.93 9.13
CA SER A 516 30.92 -9.31 7.72
C SER A 516 32.10 -10.27 7.56
N ALA A 517 31.92 -11.34 6.78
CA ALA A 517 32.98 -12.32 6.55
C ALA A 517 34.23 -11.69 5.89
N SER A 518 34.03 -10.61 5.12
CA SER A 518 35.15 -9.85 4.50
C SER A 518 36.11 -9.19 5.50
N GLU A 519 35.70 -8.98 6.75
CA GLU A 519 36.58 -8.42 7.80
C GLU A 519 37.62 -9.42 8.31
N TYR A 520 37.60 -10.71 7.90
CA TYR A 520 38.53 -11.74 8.30
C TYR A 520 39.57 -12.06 7.23
N ASN A 521 40.84 -11.71 7.45
CA ASN A 521 41.95 -11.99 6.52
C ASN A 521 42.50 -13.40 6.67
N VAL A 522 42.92 -14.04 5.56
CA VAL A 522 43.58 -15.33 5.55
C VAL A 522 44.98 -15.21 6.18
N GLN A 523 45.31 -16.10 7.12
CA GLN A 523 46.65 -16.19 7.74
C GLN A 523 47.29 -17.54 7.48
N LYS A 524 48.64 -17.56 7.41
CA LYS A 524 49.41 -18.79 7.31
C LYS A 524 49.38 -19.54 8.66
N ARG A 525 49.57 -20.86 8.63
CA ARG A 525 49.70 -21.70 9.86
C ARG A 525 50.83 -21.19 10.77
N ASN A 526 50.75 -21.41 12.08
CA ASN A 526 51.66 -20.93 13.12
C ASN A 526 51.63 -19.39 13.35
N GLY A 527 50.65 -18.67 12.78
CA GLY A 527 50.40 -17.26 13.14
C GLY A 527 49.85 -17.11 14.58
N LYS A 528 50.09 -15.95 15.19
CA LYS A 528 49.31 -15.52 16.36
C LYS A 528 47.94 -15.07 15.85
N GLY A 529 46.85 -15.61 16.39
CA GLY A 529 45.48 -15.23 16.03
C GLY A 529 45.22 -13.72 16.19
N ASN A 530 44.40 -13.21 15.31
CA ASN A 530 43.88 -11.84 15.45
C ASN A 530 42.71 -11.83 16.47
N LYS A 531 42.56 -10.76 17.21
CA LYS A 531 41.49 -10.63 18.21
C LYS A 531 40.15 -10.55 17.46
N GLY A 532 39.34 -11.62 17.54
CA GLY A 532 38.02 -11.73 16.87
C GLY A 532 36.85 -11.28 17.72
N ALA A 533 37.03 -11.20 19.03
CA ALA A 533 36.07 -10.69 19.97
C ALA A 533 36.74 -9.97 21.15
N ASN A 534 36.14 -8.92 21.66
CA ASN A 534 36.53 -8.32 22.96
C ASN A 534 35.73 -9.05 24.04
N THR A 535 36.33 -10.08 24.61
CA THR A 535 35.77 -10.77 25.77
C THR A 535 36.26 -10.14 27.08
N LYS A 536 35.44 -10.19 28.11
CA LYS A 536 35.89 -9.84 29.48
C LYS A 536 36.84 -10.95 29.99
N GLU A 537 37.60 -10.67 31.04
CA GLU A 537 38.29 -11.70 31.80
C GLU A 537 37.25 -12.78 32.19
N ASN A 538 37.42 -14.02 31.68
CA ASN A 538 36.56 -15.23 31.85
C ASN A 538 35.37 -15.38 30.87
N GLU A 539 35.25 -14.57 29.83
CA GLU A 539 34.21 -14.77 28.79
C GLU A 539 34.82 -15.55 27.63
N GLU A 540 34.33 -16.77 27.35
CA GLU A 540 34.83 -17.67 26.33
C GLU A 540 33.94 -17.62 25.09
N VAL A 541 34.53 -17.76 23.89
CA VAL A 541 33.75 -17.96 22.65
C VAL A 541 33.32 -19.42 22.58
N VAL A 542 32.02 -19.66 22.62
CA VAL A 542 31.41 -21.00 22.65
C VAL A 542 31.10 -21.48 21.25
N ASP A 543 30.66 -20.59 20.34
CA ASP A 543 30.30 -20.98 18.98
C ASP A 543 30.68 -19.87 17.98
N LEU A 544 31.11 -20.27 16.78
CA LEU A 544 31.47 -19.40 15.68
C LEU A 544 31.19 -20.11 14.36
N PHE A 545 30.38 -19.48 13.49
CA PHE A 545 30.01 -20.10 12.20
C PHE A 545 29.69 -19.03 11.15
N SER A 546 29.82 -19.39 9.88
CA SER A 546 29.44 -18.56 8.74
C SER A 546 27.99 -18.85 8.34
N VAL A 547 27.30 -17.81 7.90
CA VAL A 547 25.87 -17.84 7.53
C VAL A 547 25.55 -16.72 6.53
N ARG A 548 24.65 -16.92 5.60
CA ARG A 548 24.12 -15.85 4.75
C ARG A 548 23.13 -14.99 5.55
N SER A 549 23.08 -13.72 5.25
CA SER A 549 22.22 -12.75 5.97
C SER A 549 20.73 -13.16 6.01
N LYS A 550 20.22 -13.81 4.96
CA LYS A 550 18.82 -14.23 4.84
C LYS A 550 18.51 -15.64 5.37
N ASP A 551 19.52 -16.38 5.79
CA ASP A 551 19.32 -17.73 6.34
C ASP A 551 18.64 -17.70 7.71
N ASP A 552 18.00 -18.81 8.06
CA ASP A 552 17.43 -19.04 9.38
C ASP A 552 18.48 -19.58 10.34
N LEU A 553 18.57 -19.00 11.51
CA LEU A 553 19.33 -19.50 12.63
C LEU A 553 18.42 -20.32 13.54
N LEU A 554 18.67 -21.60 13.63
CA LEU A 554 17.98 -22.53 14.53
C LEU A 554 18.76 -22.64 15.83
N PHE A 555 18.26 -22.07 16.91
CA PHE A 555 18.84 -22.16 18.24
C PHE A 555 18.20 -23.34 18.99
N ILE A 556 18.96 -24.39 19.20
CA ILE A 556 18.53 -25.56 19.97
C ILE A 556 18.98 -25.36 21.41
N THR A 557 18.05 -25.39 22.36
CA THR A 557 18.34 -25.19 23.77
C THR A 557 18.60 -26.50 24.50
N ASN A 558 19.29 -26.41 25.65
CA ASN A 558 19.52 -27.54 26.55
C ASN A 558 18.20 -28.22 26.96
N THR A 559 17.08 -27.53 26.97
CA THR A 559 15.75 -28.05 27.33
C THR A 559 14.99 -28.71 26.17
N GLY A 560 15.52 -28.66 24.94
CA GLY A 560 14.91 -29.24 23.75
C GLY A 560 13.88 -28.38 23.08
N ARG A 561 14.05 -27.05 23.14
CA ARG A 561 13.32 -26.07 22.34
C ARG A 561 14.20 -25.63 21.17
N CYS A 562 13.54 -25.30 20.06
CA CYS A 562 14.16 -24.69 18.88
C CYS A 562 13.53 -23.33 18.66
N HIS A 563 14.33 -22.28 18.69
CA HIS A 563 13.98 -20.94 18.28
C HIS A 563 14.49 -20.70 16.87
N VAL A 564 13.68 -20.08 16.02
CA VAL A 564 14.02 -19.72 14.63
C VAL A 564 14.16 -18.23 14.53
N LEU A 565 15.32 -17.73 14.11
CA LEU A 565 15.63 -16.32 13.95
C LEU A 565 16.39 -16.10 12.66
N LYS A 566 16.01 -15.09 11.86
CA LYS A 566 16.76 -14.68 10.66
C LYS A 566 18.13 -14.10 11.04
N ALA A 567 19.19 -14.45 10.28
CA ALA A 567 20.55 -14.02 10.59
C ALA A 567 20.72 -12.51 10.55
N TYR A 568 20.05 -11.79 9.64
CA TYR A 568 20.08 -10.33 9.54
C TYR A 568 19.50 -9.60 10.78
N LYS A 569 18.74 -10.29 11.62
CA LYS A 569 18.24 -9.73 12.89
C LYS A 569 19.29 -9.63 13.99
N ILE A 570 20.39 -10.35 13.83
CA ILE A 570 21.53 -10.25 14.75
C ILE A 570 22.28 -8.93 14.47
N GLN A 571 22.52 -8.16 15.52
CA GLN A 571 23.21 -6.88 15.38
C GLN A 571 24.58 -7.02 14.72
N LYS A 572 24.75 -6.39 13.57
CA LYS A 572 26.03 -6.27 12.88
C LYS A 572 26.91 -5.25 13.63
N VAL A 573 28.10 -5.64 13.99
CA VAL A 573 29.09 -4.80 14.67
C VAL A 573 30.45 -5.01 14.04
N SER A 574 31.40 -4.09 14.31
CA SER A 574 32.79 -4.28 13.90
C SER A 574 33.39 -5.50 14.63
N ARG A 575 34.46 -6.04 14.09
CA ARG A 575 35.15 -7.21 14.63
C ARG A 575 35.46 -7.11 16.13
N SER A 576 35.87 -5.94 16.64
CA SER A 576 36.13 -5.71 18.06
C SER A 576 34.90 -5.25 18.86
N GLY A 577 33.74 -5.05 18.21
CA GLY A 577 32.54 -4.58 18.84
C GLY A 577 31.91 -5.64 19.78
N LYS A 578 31.23 -5.18 20.83
CA LYS A 578 30.45 -6.05 21.72
C LYS A 578 29.14 -6.42 21.06
N GLY A 579 28.75 -7.72 21.15
CA GLY A 579 27.43 -8.19 20.79
C GLY A 579 26.36 -7.81 21.82
N LYS A 580 25.12 -8.17 21.55
CA LYS A 580 24.01 -8.13 22.50
C LYS A 580 23.76 -9.52 23.07
N ASN A 581 23.28 -9.57 24.33
CA ASN A 581 22.92 -10.84 24.93
C ASN A 581 21.76 -11.50 24.14
N ILE A 582 21.84 -12.80 23.97
CA ILE A 582 20.90 -13.61 23.16
C ILE A 582 19.46 -13.55 23.70
N VAL A 583 19.28 -13.27 25.00
CA VAL A 583 17.95 -13.09 25.61
C VAL A 583 17.20 -11.89 25.03
N ASN A 584 17.90 -10.96 24.36
CA ASN A 584 17.25 -9.85 23.65
C ASN A 584 16.59 -10.29 22.35
N TYR A 585 16.96 -11.46 21.84
CA TYR A 585 16.45 -12.03 20.60
C TYR A 585 15.54 -13.25 20.81
N LEU A 586 15.82 -14.04 21.85
CA LEU A 586 15.14 -15.29 22.18
C LEU A 586 14.40 -15.19 23.51
N LYS A 587 13.19 -15.73 23.56
CA LYS A 587 12.43 -15.88 24.81
C LYS A 587 12.86 -17.15 25.51
N LEU A 588 13.86 -17.08 26.40
CA LEU A 588 14.41 -18.19 27.16
C LEU A 588 13.84 -18.23 28.58
N ASP A 589 13.63 -19.44 29.11
CA ASP A 589 13.23 -19.63 30.51
C ASP A 589 14.46 -19.61 31.44
N ALA A 590 14.25 -19.53 32.74
CA ALA A 590 15.35 -19.54 33.72
C ALA A 590 16.16 -20.84 33.61
N GLY A 591 17.49 -20.71 33.42
CA GLY A 591 18.41 -21.83 33.23
C GLY A 591 18.42 -22.44 31.81
N GLU A 592 17.62 -21.93 30.89
CA GLU A 592 17.65 -22.32 29.48
C GLU A 592 18.71 -21.52 28.71
N HIS A 593 19.52 -22.22 27.94
CA HIS A 593 20.54 -21.63 27.06
C HIS A 593 20.68 -22.42 25.77
N PRO A 594 21.08 -21.80 24.66
CA PRO A 594 21.37 -22.49 23.41
C PRO A 594 22.60 -23.37 23.56
N VAL A 595 22.52 -24.62 23.09
CA VAL A 595 23.63 -25.60 23.07
C VAL A 595 24.09 -25.89 21.65
N SER A 596 23.30 -25.55 20.64
CA SER A 596 23.68 -25.65 19.24
C SER A 596 22.93 -24.65 18.38
N THR A 597 23.65 -24.04 17.48
CA THR A 597 23.08 -23.11 16.48
C THR A 597 23.32 -23.67 15.07
N ILE A 598 22.31 -23.64 14.24
CA ILE A 598 22.38 -24.16 12.88
C ILE A 598 21.87 -23.08 11.94
N ALA A 599 22.67 -22.82 10.91
CA ALA A 599 22.24 -21.97 9.79
C ALA A 599 21.62 -22.84 8.70
N THR A 600 20.44 -22.48 8.24
CA THR A 600 19.74 -23.14 7.13
C THR A 600 18.64 -22.26 6.57
N ASN A 601 18.20 -22.53 5.34
CA ASN A 601 16.95 -22.00 4.82
C ASN A 601 15.84 -23.04 5.04
N VAL A 602 15.00 -22.84 6.04
CA VAL A 602 13.92 -23.78 6.40
C VAL A 602 12.90 -23.92 5.26
N ALA A 603 12.65 -22.85 4.51
CA ALA A 603 11.68 -22.85 3.41
C ALA A 603 12.15 -23.69 2.21
N GLU A 604 13.44 -23.62 1.90
CA GLU A 604 14.04 -24.36 0.77
C GLU A 604 14.32 -25.84 1.14
N ASN A 605 14.59 -26.16 2.41
CA ASN A 605 15.05 -27.46 2.87
C ASN A 605 13.97 -28.28 3.61
N GLN A 606 12.69 -28.18 3.22
CA GLN A 606 11.56 -28.82 3.92
C GLN A 606 11.65 -30.33 4.02
N ASP A 607 12.29 -31.03 3.08
CA ASP A 607 12.48 -32.48 3.06
C ASP A 607 13.63 -32.95 3.93
N ALA A 608 14.53 -32.07 4.32
CA ALA A 608 15.64 -32.37 5.21
C ALA A 608 15.14 -32.61 6.65
N THR A 609 16.00 -33.23 7.46
CA THR A 609 15.69 -33.48 8.87
C THR A 609 16.68 -32.79 9.79
N LEU A 610 16.18 -32.25 10.89
CA LEU A 610 16.99 -31.84 12.03
C LEU A 610 17.42 -33.10 12.78
N VAL A 611 18.73 -33.35 12.85
CA VAL A 611 19.36 -34.44 13.58
C VAL A 611 19.90 -33.89 14.88
N LEU A 612 19.51 -34.47 15.98
CA LEU A 612 19.84 -34.06 17.34
C LEU A 612 20.62 -35.13 18.06
N ALA A 613 21.69 -34.79 18.77
CA ALA A 613 22.46 -35.71 19.58
C ALA A 613 22.60 -35.18 21.01
N THR A 614 22.52 -36.09 21.99
CA THR A 614 22.66 -35.79 23.41
C THR A 614 23.96 -36.24 23.98
N LYS A 615 24.36 -35.71 25.13
CA LYS A 615 25.57 -36.02 25.87
C LYS A 615 25.70 -37.53 26.19
N PHE A 616 24.58 -38.20 26.47
CA PHE A 616 24.54 -39.62 26.71
C PHE A 616 24.51 -40.47 25.43
N GLY A 617 24.79 -39.87 24.27
CA GLY A 617 24.90 -40.56 23.00
C GLY A 617 23.59 -41.01 22.37
N MET A 618 22.47 -40.39 22.76
CA MET A 618 21.19 -40.55 22.06
C MET A 618 21.18 -39.72 20.77
N ILE A 619 20.50 -40.21 19.73
CA ILE A 619 20.33 -39.54 18.45
C ILE A 619 18.85 -39.54 18.05
N LYS A 620 18.39 -38.45 17.49
CA LYS A 620 17.00 -38.28 17.02
C LYS A 620 16.97 -37.51 15.70
N ARG A 621 15.96 -37.80 14.87
CA ARG A 621 15.66 -37.04 13.66
C ARG A 621 14.25 -36.46 13.73
N LEU A 622 14.08 -35.21 13.26
CA LEU A 622 12.83 -34.48 13.16
C LEU A 622 12.77 -33.79 11.79
N LYS A 623 11.64 -33.86 11.05
CA LYS A 623 11.49 -33.12 9.78
C LYS A 623 11.54 -31.61 9.99
N LEU A 624 12.27 -30.86 9.15
CA LEU A 624 12.33 -29.38 9.21
C LEU A 624 10.97 -28.73 9.00
N SER A 625 10.11 -29.34 8.19
CA SER A 625 8.72 -28.88 8.00
C SER A 625 7.87 -28.83 9.30
N MET A 626 8.33 -29.49 10.36
CA MET A 626 7.68 -29.39 11.68
C MET A 626 8.11 -28.15 12.48
N LEU A 627 9.14 -27.42 12.05
CA LEU A 627 9.55 -26.15 12.64
C LEU A 627 8.70 -25.03 12.07
N SER A 628 8.40 -24.01 12.88
CA SER A 628 7.59 -22.88 12.46
C SER A 628 8.17 -21.60 13.07
N SER A 629 8.38 -20.60 12.24
CA SER A 629 8.77 -19.25 12.65
C SER A 629 7.59 -18.43 13.24
N LYS A 630 6.36 -18.95 13.11
CA LYS A 630 5.16 -18.29 13.65
C LYS A 630 5.09 -18.28 15.18
N TYR A 631 5.84 -19.18 15.83
CA TYR A 631 5.88 -19.30 17.29
C TYR A 631 7.25 -18.91 17.82
N SER A 632 7.30 -18.38 19.04
CA SER A 632 8.55 -17.98 19.68
C SER A 632 9.54 -19.16 19.85
N TYR A 633 9.06 -20.39 19.91
CA TYR A 633 9.85 -21.62 19.88
C TYR A 633 9.01 -22.83 19.49
N THR A 634 9.68 -23.90 19.06
CA THR A 634 9.09 -25.23 18.83
C THR A 634 9.80 -26.26 19.68
N LYS A 635 9.08 -27.09 20.45
CA LYS A 635 9.67 -28.19 21.20
C LYS A 635 10.10 -29.30 20.22
N VAL A 636 11.38 -29.71 20.22
CA VAL A 636 11.93 -30.61 19.22
C VAL A 636 12.23 -32.02 19.77
N ALA A 637 12.37 -32.20 21.08
CA ALA A 637 12.56 -33.48 21.71
C ALA A 637 12.23 -33.48 23.21
N LYS A 638 12.14 -34.68 23.82
CA LYS A 638 12.12 -34.89 25.27
C LYS A 638 13.45 -35.52 25.65
N LEU A 639 14.10 -35.04 26.71
CA LEU A 639 15.36 -35.56 27.25
C LEU A 639 15.10 -36.60 28.35
N LYS A 640 16.06 -37.47 28.54
CA LYS A 640 16.14 -38.30 29.78
C LYS A 640 16.58 -37.43 30.94
N GLU A 641 16.33 -37.89 32.15
CA GLU A 641 16.76 -37.21 33.36
C GLU A 641 18.30 -37.13 33.42
N GLY A 642 18.83 -35.90 33.59
CA GLY A 642 20.27 -35.64 33.63
C GLY A 642 20.98 -35.61 32.27
N ASP A 643 20.28 -35.82 31.15
CA ASP A 643 20.83 -35.71 29.79
C ASP A 643 20.59 -34.30 29.23
N GLU A 644 21.47 -33.87 28.35
CA GLU A 644 21.39 -32.57 27.67
C GLU A 644 21.77 -32.72 26.20
N PHE A 645 21.27 -31.80 25.35
CA PHE A 645 21.69 -31.76 23.96
C PHE A 645 23.10 -31.20 23.85
N VAL A 646 23.87 -31.79 22.95
CA VAL A 646 25.29 -31.42 22.68
C VAL A 646 25.40 -30.81 21.30
N LYS A 647 24.78 -31.40 20.29
CA LYS A 647 24.88 -30.96 18.90
C LYS A 647 23.61 -31.27 18.13
N ALA A 648 23.32 -30.37 17.22
CA ALA A 648 22.31 -30.56 16.19
C ALA A 648 22.91 -30.26 14.80
N MET A 649 22.36 -30.90 13.77
CA MET A 649 22.73 -30.65 12.38
C MET A 649 21.57 -30.99 11.45
N ILE A 650 21.66 -30.59 10.18
CA ILE A 650 20.72 -31.01 9.13
C ILE A 650 21.27 -32.23 8.43
N GLY A 651 20.39 -33.16 8.08
CA GLY A 651 20.79 -34.38 7.33
C GLY A 651 19.60 -35.03 6.64
N THR A 652 19.91 -35.80 5.61
CA THR A 652 18.99 -36.57 4.76
C THR A 652 19.19 -38.08 4.97
N ASP A 653 18.37 -38.93 4.34
CA ASP A 653 18.54 -40.40 4.41
C ASP A 653 19.78 -40.89 3.68
N GLU A 654 20.33 -40.10 2.77
CA GLU A 654 21.54 -40.41 2.00
C GLU A 654 22.83 -40.14 2.76
N ASP A 655 22.75 -39.35 3.85
CA ASP A 655 23.92 -38.96 4.62
C ASP A 655 24.35 -40.04 5.61
N GLU A 656 25.64 -40.07 5.85
CA GLU A 656 26.23 -40.79 6.97
C GLU A 656 26.61 -39.82 8.10
N VAL A 657 26.39 -40.24 9.33
CA VAL A 657 26.71 -39.49 10.52
C VAL A 657 27.94 -40.06 11.23
N LEU A 658 28.80 -39.13 11.65
CA LEU A 658 29.94 -39.41 12.51
C LEU A 658 29.67 -38.80 13.90
N LEU A 659 29.61 -39.63 14.92
CA LEU A 659 29.56 -39.25 16.33
C LEU A 659 30.95 -39.39 16.92
N VAL A 660 31.45 -38.36 17.63
CA VAL A 660 32.79 -38.32 18.23
C VAL A 660 32.69 -38.00 19.71
N SER A 661 33.37 -38.78 20.55
CA SER A 661 33.43 -38.49 22.00
C SER A 661 34.67 -37.66 22.37
N GLU A 662 34.65 -37.07 23.58
CA GLU A 662 35.73 -36.24 24.12
C GLU A 662 37.04 -37.02 24.21
N ASN A 663 37.00 -38.31 24.52
CA ASN A 663 38.16 -39.19 24.57
C ASN A 663 38.63 -39.69 23.19
N GLY A 664 38.05 -39.10 22.09
CA GLY A 664 38.49 -39.39 20.73
C GLY A 664 38.06 -40.79 20.22
N MET A 665 36.90 -41.29 20.63
CA MET A 665 36.24 -42.45 20.03
C MET A 665 35.20 -41.94 18.99
N TYR A 666 34.90 -42.76 17.95
CA TYR A 666 33.87 -42.42 16.96
C TYR A 666 32.97 -43.61 16.63
N THR A 667 31.73 -43.32 16.23
CA THR A 667 30.87 -44.23 15.46
C THR A 667 30.43 -43.55 14.19
N ARG A 668 30.47 -44.26 13.05
CA ARG A 668 29.95 -43.76 11.74
C ARG A 668 28.89 -44.74 11.26
N PHE A 669 27.73 -44.25 10.83
CA PHE A 669 26.63 -45.06 10.30
C PHE A 669 25.69 -44.20 9.46
N SER A 670 24.87 -44.83 8.57
CA SER A 670 23.89 -44.15 7.75
C SER A 670 22.75 -43.57 8.59
N LEU A 671 22.34 -42.32 8.31
CA LEU A 671 21.20 -41.67 8.94
C LEU A 671 19.87 -42.37 8.65
N SER A 672 19.77 -43.16 7.57
CA SER A 672 18.60 -43.98 7.27
C SER A 672 18.26 -44.99 8.38
N LEU A 673 19.24 -45.36 9.19
CA LEU A 673 19.06 -46.25 10.37
C LEU A 673 18.33 -45.52 11.52
N VAL A 674 18.22 -44.18 11.48
CA VAL A 674 17.52 -43.36 12.47
C VAL A 674 16.25 -42.83 11.87
N ARG A 675 15.11 -43.47 12.13
CA ARG A 675 13.82 -43.06 11.57
C ARG A 675 13.40 -41.67 12.12
N PRO A 676 12.88 -40.77 11.27
CA PRO A 676 12.29 -39.52 11.76
C PRO A 676 11.18 -39.78 12.76
N SER A 677 11.12 -39.00 13.81
CA SER A 677 10.16 -39.16 14.91
C SER A 677 9.53 -37.85 15.34
N GLY A 678 8.36 -37.89 15.98
CA GLY A 678 7.59 -36.70 16.42
C GLY A 678 8.31 -35.85 17.48
N LYS A 679 7.80 -34.66 17.72
CA LYS A 679 8.39 -33.63 18.60
C LYS A 679 8.67 -34.11 20.05
N THR A 680 7.90 -35.04 20.56
CA THR A 680 7.98 -35.55 21.96
C THR A 680 8.81 -36.80 22.13
N ALA A 681 9.39 -37.42 21.07
CA ALA A 681 10.19 -38.63 21.16
C ALA A 681 11.57 -38.33 21.75
N ILE A 682 12.12 -39.27 22.51
CA ILE A 682 13.45 -39.16 23.15
C ILE A 682 14.59 -39.47 22.16
N GLY A 683 14.32 -40.27 21.11
CA GLY A 683 15.30 -40.72 20.15
C GLY A 683 15.80 -42.18 20.44
N VAL A 684 16.89 -42.55 19.80
CA VAL A 684 17.50 -43.90 19.91
C VAL A 684 19.00 -43.81 20.27
N ILE A 685 19.62 -44.91 20.74
CA ILE A 685 21.05 -44.91 21.07
C ILE A 685 21.86 -44.84 19.77
N GLY A 686 22.66 -43.78 19.61
CA GLY A 686 23.60 -43.56 18.51
C GLY A 686 24.99 -44.08 18.83
N MET A 687 25.48 -43.82 20.05
CA MET A 687 26.80 -44.27 20.53
C MET A 687 26.72 -44.73 21.97
N LYS A 688 27.51 -45.76 22.35
CA LYS A 688 27.76 -46.20 23.72
C LYS A 688 29.20 -45.92 24.09
N PHE A 689 29.43 -45.43 25.29
CA PHE A 689 30.77 -45.11 25.76
C PHE A 689 31.45 -46.34 26.42
N LYS A 690 32.80 -46.35 26.39
CA LYS A 690 33.59 -47.40 27.01
C LYS A 690 33.83 -47.14 28.50
N THR A 691 33.92 -45.90 28.89
CA THR A 691 34.13 -45.45 30.27
C THR A 691 32.93 -44.58 30.71
N ILE A 692 32.70 -44.48 32.00
CA ILE A 692 31.59 -43.72 32.57
C ILE A 692 31.82 -42.20 32.41
N ASP A 693 33.08 -41.77 32.36
CA ASP A 693 33.50 -40.38 32.28
C ASP A 693 33.54 -39.83 30.83
N ASP A 694 33.27 -40.66 29.80
CA ASP A 694 33.27 -40.28 28.41
C ASP A 694 31.85 -39.81 28.01
N CYS A 695 31.80 -38.79 27.21
CA CYS A 695 30.55 -38.29 26.70
C CYS A 695 30.68 -37.89 25.22
N LEU A 696 29.52 -37.68 24.56
CA LEU A 696 29.52 -37.22 23.20
C LEU A 696 29.99 -35.75 23.17
N LEU A 697 31.00 -35.46 22.34
CA LEU A 697 31.53 -34.13 22.07
C LEU A 697 30.82 -33.46 20.89
N THR A 698 30.73 -34.18 19.77
CA THR A 698 30.20 -33.59 18.52
C THR A 698 29.62 -34.64 17.59
N MET A 699 28.86 -34.14 16.63
CA MET A 699 28.24 -34.88 15.54
C MET A 699 28.44 -34.14 14.23
N THR A 700 28.78 -34.82 13.13
CA THR A 700 28.89 -34.25 11.78
C THR A 700 28.42 -35.23 10.72
N THR A 701 28.01 -34.73 9.56
CA THR A 701 27.83 -35.53 8.35
C THR A 701 29.22 -35.84 7.74
N ILE A 702 29.34 -36.97 7.06
CA ILE A 702 30.61 -37.42 6.48
C ILE A 702 30.37 -38.25 5.22
N LYS A 703 31.16 -38.00 4.17
CA LYS A 703 31.24 -38.80 2.93
C LYS A 703 32.67 -39.34 2.76
N ASP A 704 32.83 -40.42 2.02
CA ASP A 704 34.19 -41.00 1.78
C ASP A 704 35.11 -40.06 0.99
N SER A 705 34.53 -39.12 0.20
CA SER A 705 35.25 -38.09 -0.54
C SER A 705 35.82 -36.98 0.35
N ASP A 706 35.28 -36.82 1.54
CA ASP A 706 35.62 -35.71 2.42
C ASP A 706 36.98 -35.92 3.09
N ASP A 707 37.56 -34.82 3.53
CA ASP A 707 38.64 -34.81 4.49
C ASP A 707 38.11 -34.42 5.87
N LEU A 708 38.60 -35.01 6.92
CA LEU A 708 38.22 -34.76 8.29
C LEU A 708 39.35 -34.02 9.01
N VAL A 709 39.08 -32.82 9.48
CA VAL A 709 40.00 -32.07 10.35
C VAL A 709 39.60 -32.28 11.81
N ILE A 710 40.54 -32.73 12.60
CA ILE A 710 40.42 -32.94 14.05
C ILE A 710 41.38 -31.99 14.73
N VAL A 711 40.85 -31.17 15.67
CA VAL A 711 41.63 -30.19 16.44
C VAL A 711 41.45 -30.51 17.92
N SER A 712 42.55 -30.50 18.66
CA SER A 712 42.55 -30.71 20.13
C SER A 712 42.55 -29.39 20.88
N GLU A 713 42.20 -29.42 22.16
CA GLU A 713 42.19 -28.26 23.08
C GLU A 713 43.51 -27.48 23.06
N LEU A 714 44.67 -28.16 22.91
CA LEU A 714 46.01 -27.54 22.92
C LEU A 714 46.48 -27.11 21.52
N GLY A 715 45.56 -26.97 20.55
CA GLY A 715 45.83 -26.42 19.22
C GLY A 715 46.59 -27.35 18.28
N VAL A 716 46.71 -28.64 18.61
CA VAL A 716 47.28 -29.68 17.76
C VAL A 716 46.14 -30.29 16.92
N GLY A 717 46.37 -30.44 15.62
CA GLY A 717 45.35 -31.02 14.77
C GLY A 717 45.90 -31.73 13.55
N LYS A 718 45.06 -32.46 12.85
CA LYS A 718 45.36 -33.23 11.65
C LYS A 718 44.23 -33.19 10.66
N LYS A 719 44.57 -33.33 9.37
CA LYS A 719 43.61 -33.64 8.31
C LYS A 719 43.78 -35.09 7.89
N THR A 720 42.70 -35.87 7.78
CA THR A 720 42.70 -37.26 7.44
C THR A 720 41.55 -37.57 6.47
N SER A 721 41.74 -38.48 5.51
CA SER A 721 40.66 -38.92 4.61
C SER A 721 39.53 -39.58 5.39
N ALA A 722 38.29 -39.20 5.12
CA ALA A 722 37.10 -39.79 5.72
C ALA A 722 36.95 -41.29 5.39
N ALA A 723 37.48 -41.76 4.27
CA ALA A 723 37.49 -43.17 3.88
C ALA A 723 38.26 -44.08 4.86
N GLU A 724 39.17 -43.51 5.67
CA GLU A 724 39.87 -44.30 6.72
C GLU A 724 38.97 -44.64 7.91
N TYR A 725 37.81 -43.99 8.05
CA TYR A 725 36.87 -44.18 9.14
C TYR A 725 35.65 -44.98 8.69
N LYS A 726 35.78 -46.33 8.81
CA LYS A 726 34.77 -47.27 8.32
C LYS A 726 33.40 -47.07 8.95
N ALA A 727 32.35 -47.10 8.12
CA ALA A 727 30.97 -47.09 8.54
C ALA A 727 30.54 -48.42 9.18
N SER A 728 29.73 -48.33 10.24
CA SER A 728 29.11 -49.48 10.89
C SER A 728 27.74 -49.78 10.23
N LYS A 729 27.42 -51.07 10.11
CA LYS A 729 26.11 -51.56 9.62
C LYS A 729 24.99 -51.33 10.62
N SER A 730 25.27 -50.91 11.84
CA SER A 730 24.29 -50.66 12.90
C SER A 730 24.70 -49.46 13.75
N LYS A 731 23.70 -48.77 14.32
CA LYS A 731 23.87 -47.71 15.31
C LYS A 731 24.08 -48.28 16.72
N GLY A 732 24.55 -47.44 17.67
CA GLY A 732 24.65 -47.78 19.09
C GLY A 732 25.85 -48.65 19.49
N GLY A 733 26.92 -48.69 18.67
CA GLY A 733 28.18 -49.35 19.00
C GLY A 733 29.03 -48.57 20.01
N LYS A 734 30.08 -49.24 20.57
CA LYS A 734 31.06 -48.59 21.47
C LYS A 734 32.17 -47.84 20.72
N GLY A 735 32.12 -47.80 19.38
CA GLY A 735 33.00 -47.03 18.51
C GLY A 735 34.45 -47.51 18.39
N PHE A 736 35.20 -46.81 17.53
CA PHE A 736 36.61 -47.00 17.24
C PHE A 736 37.39 -45.72 17.55
N GLN A 737 38.71 -45.79 17.69
CA GLN A 737 39.54 -44.63 17.99
C GLN A 737 39.73 -43.76 16.76
N ILE A 738 39.46 -42.45 16.89
CA ILE A 738 39.66 -41.39 15.86
C ILE A 738 40.92 -40.55 16.18
N TYR A 739 41.14 -40.25 17.48
CA TYR A 739 42.24 -39.43 17.97
C TYR A 739 42.77 -39.98 19.31
N LYS A 740 44.08 -39.91 19.53
CA LYS A 740 44.67 -40.34 20.79
C LYS A 740 44.87 -39.15 21.70
N ALA A 741 43.91 -38.86 22.58
CA ALA A 741 44.01 -37.84 23.61
C ALA A 741 45.08 -38.20 24.63
N ASN A 742 45.98 -37.27 24.96
CA ASN A 742 47.04 -37.45 25.97
C ASN A 742 47.45 -36.05 26.55
N ALA A 743 48.35 -36.04 27.53
CA ALA A 743 48.80 -34.81 28.20
C ALA A 743 49.42 -33.74 27.25
N ARG A 744 49.97 -34.18 26.08
CA ARG A 744 50.59 -33.29 25.08
C ARG A 744 49.57 -32.67 24.10
N THR A 745 48.47 -33.33 23.86
CA THR A 745 47.50 -32.90 22.84
C THR A 745 46.22 -32.36 23.48
N GLY A 746 45.87 -32.75 24.68
CA GLY A 746 44.59 -32.49 25.31
C GLY A 746 43.48 -33.40 24.76
N LEU A 747 42.26 -33.14 25.18
CA LEU A 747 41.03 -33.76 24.64
C LEU A 747 40.75 -33.28 23.23
N VAL A 748 39.82 -33.90 22.54
CA VAL A 748 39.32 -33.39 21.24
C VAL A 748 38.45 -32.16 21.52
N ALA A 749 38.77 -31.04 20.89
CA ALA A 749 37.99 -29.80 20.97
C ALA A 749 37.04 -29.67 19.79
N ALA A 750 37.45 -30.12 18.58
CA ALA A 750 36.59 -30.08 17.40
C ALA A 750 36.91 -31.15 16.38
N CYS A 751 35.90 -31.61 15.67
CA CYS A 751 35.99 -32.52 14.53
C CYS A 751 35.02 -32.05 13.44
N ILE A 752 35.58 -31.74 12.25
CA ILE A 752 34.82 -31.12 11.15
C ILE A 752 35.23 -31.69 9.81
N THR A 753 34.29 -31.91 8.91
CA THR A 753 34.57 -32.32 7.52
C THR A 753 34.97 -31.10 6.71
N VAL A 754 35.90 -31.23 5.78
CA VAL A 754 36.38 -30.17 4.90
C VAL A 754 36.56 -30.66 3.46
N ASN A 755 36.27 -29.75 2.49
CA ASN A 755 36.49 -29.94 1.06
C ASN A 755 37.07 -28.63 0.53
N ASP A 756 38.35 -28.37 0.87
CA ASP A 756 39.12 -27.15 0.49
C ASP A 756 38.58 -25.81 1.03
N GLU A 757 37.60 -25.81 1.95
CA GLU A 757 37.12 -24.56 2.57
C GLU A 757 38.11 -23.96 3.56
N ASN A 758 38.07 -22.64 3.74
CA ASN A 758 38.81 -21.98 4.81
C ASN A 758 38.19 -22.29 6.18
N LEU A 759 39.06 -22.42 7.20
CA LEU A 759 38.68 -22.67 8.57
C LEU A 759 38.93 -21.46 9.46
N LEU A 760 38.01 -21.15 10.33
CA LEU A 760 38.20 -20.27 11.47
C LEU A 760 38.41 -21.11 12.73
N ILE A 761 39.57 -20.97 13.36
CA ILE A 761 39.87 -21.58 14.66
C ILE A 761 39.80 -20.45 15.68
N THR A 762 38.95 -20.60 16.68
CA THR A 762 38.74 -19.60 17.75
C THR A 762 39.17 -20.19 19.08
N THR A 763 39.90 -19.37 19.87
CA THR A 763 40.32 -19.76 21.22
C THR A 763 39.35 -19.20 22.26
N ALA A 764 39.39 -19.75 23.48
CA ALA A 764 38.60 -19.35 24.63
C ALA A 764 38.79 -17.85 24.96
N ASN A 765 40.01 -17.35 24.84
CA ASN A 765 40.30 -15.92 25.07
C ASN A 765 39.99 -15.02 23.85
N GLY A 766 39.26 -15.51 22.85
CA GLY A 766 38.74 -14.72 21.74
C GLY A 766 39.74 -14.46 20.61
N SER A 767 40.88 -15.13 20.58
CA SER A 767 41.81 -15.08 19.45
C SER A 767 41.25 -15.92 18.30
N VAL A 768 41.29 -15.39 17.06
CA VAL A 768 40.79 -16.08 15.87
C VAL A 768 41.87 -16.13 14.81
N ILE A 769 42.05 -17.31 14.20
CA ILE A 769 42.91 -17.52 13.04
C ILE A 769 42.09 -18.08 11.87
N ARG A 770 42.24 -17.48 10.70
CA ARG A 770 41.72 -18.05 9.45
C ARG A 770 42.84 -18.91 8.83
N LEU A 771 42.56 -20.16 8.60
CA LEU A 771 43.47 -21.15 8.05
C LEU A 771 42.86 -21.77 6.81
N ASP A 772 43.61 -21.76 5.72
CA ASP A 772 43.26 -22.49 4.52
C ASP A 772 43.43 -24.00 4.79
N SER A 773 42.39 -24.77 4.59
CA SER A 773 42.42 -26.23 4.84
C SER A 773 43.39 -26.95 3.92
N SER A 774 43.74 -26.41 2.75
CA SER A 774 44.78 -26.94 1.84
C SER A 774 46.17 -26.93 2.48
N ASN A 775 46.45 -25.98 3.37
CA ASN A 775 47.72 -25.85 4.09
C ASN A 775 47.86 -26.85 5.28
N ILE A 776 46.83 -27.64 5.57
CA ILE A 776 46.89 -28.66 6.60
C ILE A 776 47.33 -29.99 5.94
N ASN A 777 48.51 -30.48 6.31
CA ASN A 777 49.01 -31.74 5.77
C ASN A 777 48.07 -32.90 6.07
N LYS A 778 47.76 -33.72 5.04
CA LYS A 778 46.98 -34.93 5.17
C LYS A 778 47.81 -36.04 5.85
N LEU A 779 47.35 -36.54 6.97
CA LEU A 779 48.01 -37.49 7.80
C LEU A 779 47.16 -38.75 7.97
N SER A 780 47.81 -39.88 8.32
CA SER A 780 47.07 -41.12 8.60
C SER A 780 46.21 -41.02 9.85
N LYS A 781 45.23 -41.90 9.96
CA LYS A 781 44.36 -42.05 11.14
C LYS A 781 45.12 -42.18 12.47
N THR A 782 46.29 -42.78 12.48
CA THR A 782 47.12 -43.04 13.70
C THR A 782 48.04 -41.88 14.06
N ALA A 783 48.20 -40.88 13.19
CA ALA A 783 49.10 -39.77 13.46
C ALA A 783 48.51 -38.83 14.56
N MET A 784 49.43 -38.26 15.37
CA MET A 784 49.04 -37.33 16.47
C MET A 784 48.67 -35.92 15.98
N GLY A 785 49.06 -35.53 14.75
CA GLY A 785 48.83 -34.22 14.21
C GLY A 785 50.01 -33.24 14.34
N VAL A 786 49.79 -32.03 13.83
CA VAL A 786 50.73 -30.90 13.89
C VAL A 786 50.10 -29.70 14.58
N LYS A 787 50.92 -28.76 15.02
CA LYS A 787 50.43 -27.55 15.66
C LYS A 787 49.78 -26.65 14.60
N LEU A 788 48.47 -26.37 14.76
CA LEU A 788 47.68 -25.50 13.84
C LEU A 788 47.62 -24.07 14.33
N ILE A 789 47.59 -23.82 15.62
CA ILE A 789 47.55 -22.52 16.27
C ILE A 789 48.53 -22.44 17.43
N ASN A 790 49.20 -21.31 17.62
CA ASN A 790 49.97 -21.02 18.81
C ASN A 790 49.08 -20.40 19.86
N LEU A 791 48.82 -21.13 20.95
CA LEU A 791 48.03 -20.66 22.05
C LEU A 791 48.87 -19.85 23.06
N ASN A 792 48.28 -18.85 23.67
CA ASN A 792 48.86 -18.19 24.84
C ASN A 792 48.82 -19.15 26.05
N GLU A 793 49.60 -18.86 27.11
CA GLU A 793 49.64 -19.69 28.31
C GLU A 793 48.25 -19.73 28.97
N GLY A 794 47.71 -20.94 29.19
CA GLY A 794 46.38 -21.13 29.74
C GLY A 794 45.20 -21.05 28.77
N ASP A 795 45.43 -20.68 27.47
CA ASP A 795 44.38 -20.62 26.46
C ASP A 795 44.10 -21.98 25.81
N LYS A 796 42.88 -22.20 25.35
CA LYS A 796 42.43 -23.43 24.69
C LYS A 796 41.68 -23.13 23.40
N VAL A 797 41.64 -24.09 22.48
CA VAL A 797 40.75 -24.02 21.32
C VAL A 797 39.30 -24.19 21.78
N ALA A 798 38.45 -23.22 21.51
CA ALA A 798 37.02 -23.22 21.85
C ALA A 798 36.16 -23.76 20.72
N SER A 799 36.43 -23.34 19.48
CA SER A 799 35.64 -23.80 18.31
C SER A 799 36.38 -23.73 16.99
N VAL A 800 35.91 -24.50 16.01
CA VAL A 800 36.38 -24.49 14.62
C VAL A 800 35.15 -24.42 13.71
N ALA A 801 35.14 -23.45 12.78
CA ALA A 801 34.07 -23.26 11.82
C ALA A 801 34.60 -23.22 10.38
N LYS A 802 33.74 -23.55 9.40
CA LYS A 802 34.04 -23.40 7.97
C LYS A 802 33.66 -21.99 7.50
N ILE A 803 34.39 -21.44 6.53
CA ILE A 803 34.04 -20.28 5.75
C ILE A 803 33.85 -20.74 4.31
N VAL A 804 32.70 -20.40 3.69
CA VAL A 804 32.51 -20.57 2.25
C VAL A 804 33.33 -19.48 1.54
N ALA A 805 34.22 -19.84 0.64
CA ALA A 805 34.93 -18.87 -0.20
C ALA A 805 33.93 -18.25 -1.19
N GLU A 806 33.92 -16.91 -1.36
CA GLU A 806 33.24 -16.29 -2.47
C GLU A 806 33.82 -16.82 -3.79
N GLU A 807 32.93 -17.27 -4.70
CA GLU A 807 33.31 -17.53 -6.09
C GLU A 807 33.67 -16.18 -6.75
N GLY A 808 34.91 -15.79 -6.76
CA GLY A 808 35.38 -14.55 -7.42
C GLY A 808 36.79 -14.08 -7.11
N GLU A 809 37.50 -14.61 -6.13
CA GLU A 809 38.90 -14.28 -5.93
C GLU A 809 39.80 -15.22 -6.82
N ILE A 810 40.00 -14.75 -8.08
CA ILE A 810 41.11 -15.22 -8.92
C ILE A 810 42.38 -14.78 -8.22
N VAL A 811 43.14 -15.75 -7.73
CA VAL A 811 44.48 -15.55 -7.23
C VAL A 811 45.35 -15.14 -8.45
N GLU A 812 45.67 -13.86 -8.58
CA GLU A 812 46.80 -13.47 -9.42
C GLU A 812 48.05 -14.06 -8.83
N SER A 813 48.62 -14.99 -9.56
CA SER A 813 49.90 -15.57 -9.29
C SER A 813 50.98 -14.53 -9.65
N GLU A 814 51.72 -14.01 -8.70
CA GLU A 814 53.12 -13.62 -8.85
C GLU A 814 54.04 -14.62 -8.19
#